data_2a83e9af68604ab76b9b5b3fa8646f82
#
_entry.id   2a83e9af68604ab76b9b5b3fa8646f82
#
_cell.length_a   1.000
_cell.length_b   1.000
_cell.length_c   1.000
_cell.angle_alpha   90.00
_cell.angle_beta   90.00
_cell.angle_gamma   90.00
#
_symmetry.space_group_name_H-M   'P 1'
#
loop_
_entity.id
_entity.type
_entity.pdbx_description
1 polymer ?
#
loop_
_entity_poly.entity_id
_entity_poly.type
_entity_poly.pdbx_seq_one_letter_code
_entity_poly.pdbx_strand_id
1 'polypeptide(L)'
;MKIGLVGNQNSGKTTLFNCLTGMNAKIGNWPGVTIEKKEGTIKGTSYTLIDLPGIYSLNPYSIEEDVSRKFILNENPDIIINIIDATCIERSLYLTTQLLELDCKVIVALNMSDILEKKGFEVSINKLEKLLGTKVIKISALNGTGIEKLIKEIEFPSKSYKIKIFNNSIEEAIKNIESNLNYKQKNKRFVSINLLSDNDDIKSFSTNDIELIKNKIKKQNQMEIDELIAMQRYSFIEQVEKECISRRNMPESITDKLDKIFLNKWIAFPIFIIIMLLVYYLSVGIVGNFTVDSVKKIILELEIIVKKTLNEVGVSNWLNSLIVDGIIAGVGSVLNFLPQLAILFLCISILETTGYMSRVALLFDKIFRKIGLSGKSIIPFIVGSGCSVPGIMGTRIIENEDERRMTSILTPFVPCSAKLPIITLFTTYFFPQNSGLISAMLYFLAILIIIVSALLMKKIVFRGTSSTYISELPEYKLPSLKYVLKDTTNKVLAFIKRAGTTIFLCSIIVWFLLAFSPKMEYGIEIKQSILANLGNKISWIFKPIVGVNSWEVTVSAIQGLIAKEQVVSSMAVINGLADNTNSINILSKTGAFGFFTPASALAFTIFNLFSAPCFGAIAAMKKELGSTKNVLKAVCFQTGLAWLLSSFIYKIGNIIENKKQIINDLLIALIIVIICAIIKNIIQELKKTCKECPYSDSCNKY
;
A
#
# COMPACT_ATOMS: atom_id res chain seq x y z
N MET A 1 -35.41 18.62 17.47
CA MET A 1 -34.10 18.26 18.03
C MET A 1 -33.31 17.47 16.99
N LYS A 2 -32.07 17.87 16.71
CA LYS A 2 -31.16 17.19 15.77
C LYS A 2 -30.22 16.30 16.55
N ILE A 3 -30.11 15.02 16.14
CA ILE A 3 -29.29 14.02 16.81
C ILE A 3 -28.30 13.46 15.78
N GLY A 4 -27.01 13.51 16.10
CA GLY A 4 -25.97 12.89 15.30
C GLY A 4 -25.62 11.48 15.80
N LEU A 5 -25.65 10.47 14.93
CA LEU A 5 -25.14 9.13 15.23
C LEU A 5 -23.71 9.01 14.75
N VAL A 6 -22.78 8.84 15.68
CA VAL A 6 -21.34 8.81 15.45
C VAL A 6 -20.75 7.49 15.96
N GLY A 7 -19.68 7.03 15.38
CA GLY A 7 -18.93 5.85 15.84
C GLY A 7 -18.01 5.29 14.75
N ASN A 8 -17.19 4.36 15.15
CA ASN A 8 -16.22 3.73 14.26
C ASN A 8 -16.90 2.93 13.13
N GLN A 9 -16.13 2.63 12.08
CA GLN A 9 -16.61 1.68 11.06
C GLN A 9 -16.86 0.32 11.72
N ASN A 10 -17.90 -0.37 11.27
CA ASN A 10 -18.34 -1.68 11.78
C ASN A 10 -18.85 -1.72 13.26
N SER A 11 -18.98 -0.59 13.94
CA SER A 11 -19.53 -0.53 15.30
C SER A 11 -21.03 -0.85 15.40
N GLY A 12 -21.71 -1.02 14.25
CA GLY A 12 -23.15 -1.29 14.19
C GLY A 12 -24.03 -0.05 14.04
N LYS A 13 -23.47 1.09 13.57
CA LYS A 13 -24.21 2.36 13.35
C LYS A 13 -25.47 2.20 12.52
N THR A 14 -25.33 1.65 11.32
CA THR A 14 -26.47 1.47 10.40
C THR A 14 -27.54 0.55 10.98
N THR A 15 -27.14 -0.47 11.74
CA THR A 15 -28.07 -1.37 12.43
C THR A 15 -28.83 -0.60 13.51
N LEU A 16 -28.15 0.17 14.33
CA LEU A 16 -28.77 1.02 15.36
C LEU A 16 -29.68 2.09 14.75
N PHE A 17 -29.24 2.74 13.68
CA PHE A 17 -30.04 3.71 12.93
C PHE A 17 -31.37 3.10 12.45
N ASN A 18 -31.31 1.92 11.84
CA ASN A 18 -32.50 1.21 11.36
C ASN A 18 -33.44 0.79 12.52
N CYS A 19 -32.90 0.37 13.66
CA CYS A 19 -33.67 0.06 14.86
C CYS A 19 -34.41 1.27 15.40
N LEU A 20 -33.73 2.42 15.49
CA LEU A 20 -34.29 3.66 16.03
C LEU A 20 -35.32 4.29 15.09
N THR A 21 -35.08 4.26 13.76
CA THR A 21 -35.95 4.92 12.76
C THR A 21 -37.02 4.01 12.16
N GLY A 22 -36.89 2.69 12.36
CA GLY A 22 -37.84 1.71 11.76
C GLY A 22 -37.67 1.56 10.25
N MET A 23 -36.45 1.70 9.72
CA MET A 23 -36.13 1.66 8.30
C MET A 23 -36.70 2.81 7.45
N ASN A 24 -37.30 3.80 8.08
CA ASN A 24 -37.79 5.00 7.40
C ASN A 24 -36.66 6.04 7.31
N ALA A 25 -35.81 5.91 6.29
CA ALA A 25 -34.72 6.84 6.04
C ALA A 25 -34.91 7.60 4.75
N LYS A 26 -34.65 8.91 4.77
CA LYS A 26 -34.40 9.70 3.56
C LYS A 26 -32.94 9.54 3.21
N ILE A 27 -32.66 9.04 2.00
CA ILE A 27 -31.31 8.86 1.49
C ILE A 27 -30.99 10.00 0.53
N GLY A 28 -29.86 10.65 0.71
CA GLY A 28 -29.32 11.69 -0.16
C GLY A 28 -27.79 11.63 -0.16
N ASN A 29 -27.14 12.64 -0.73
CA ASN A 29 -25.70 12.78 -0.63
C ASN A 29 -25.35 13.99 0.23
N TRP A 30 -24.19 13.93 0.90
CA TRP A 30 -23.66 15.11 1.57
C TRP A 30 -23.27 16.18 0.54
N PRO A 31 -23.47 17.48 0.82
CA PRO A 31 -23.17 18.56 -0.12
C PRO A 31 -21.71 18.51 -0.60
N GLY A 32 -21.51 18.49 -1.91
CA GLY A 32 -20.19 18.55 -2.54
C GLY A 32 -19.39 17.24 -2.59
N VAL A 33 -19.95 16.13 -2.10
CA VAL A 33 -19.28 14.82 -2.10
C VAL A 33 -20.23 13.68 -2.47
N THR A 34 -19.68 12.54 -2.91
CA THR A 34 -20.45 11.33 -3.31
C THR A 34 -20.76 10.39 -2.14
N ILE A 35 -20.75 10.91 -0.92
CA ILE A 35 -21.01 10.13 0.31
C ILE A 35 -22.50 10.17 0.65
N GLU A 36 -23.09 9.02 0.94
CA GLU A 36 -24.49 8.92 1.31
C GLU A 36 -24.78 9.61 2.66
N LYS A 37 -25.84 10.43 2.69
CA LYS A 37 -26.46 10.98 3.91
C LYS A 37 -27.73 10.21 4.19
N LYS A 38 -27.87 9.65 5.39
CA LYS A 38 -29.09 9.02 5.87
C LYS A 38 -29.68 9.83 7.00
N GLU A 39 -30.95 10.21 6.84
CA GLU A 39 -31.71 11.01 7.81
C GLU A 39 -33.04 10.34 8.06
N GLY A 40 -33.43 10.19 9.33
CA GLY A 40 -34.69 9.54 9.72
C GLY A 40 -35.25 10.12 11.01
N THR A 41 -36.52 9.86 11.28
CA THR A 41 -37.17 10.26 12.52
C THR A 41 -37.17 9.10 13.49
N ILE A 42 -36.79 9.34 14.76
CA ILE A 42 -36.83 8.31 15.81
C ILE A 42 -38.28 7.94 16.10
N LYS A 43 -38.55 6.62 16.17
CA LYS A 43 -39.91 6.07 16.46
C LYS A 43 -40.50 6.69 17.72
N GLY A 44 -41.77 7.13 17.62
CA GLY A 44 -42.49 7.72 18.75
C GLY A 44 -42.11 9.14 19.12
N THR A 45 -41.19 9.79 18.39
CA THR A 45 -40.74 11.14 18.65
C THR A 45 -40.73 12.00 17.37
N SER A 46 -40.55 13.32 17.53
CA SER A 46 -40.31 14.26 16.41
C SER A 46 -38.82 14.54 16.17
N TYR A 47 -37.91 13.75 16.72
CA TYR A 47 -36.49 14.00 16.68
C TYR A 47 -35.84 13.45 15.39
N THR A 48 -35.01 14.24 14.75
CA THR A 48 -34.31 13.87 13.53
C THR A 48 -32.98 13.24 13.88
N LEU A 49 -32.78 11.98 13.46
CA LEU A 49 -31.54 11.23 13.58
C LEU A 49 -30.77 11.27 12.25
N ILE A 50 -29.51 11.63 12.30
CA ILE A 50 -28.63 11.72 11.13
C ILE A 50 -27.51 10.69 11.31
N ASP A 51 -27.38 9.74 10.38
CA ASP A 51 -26.29 8.76 10.35
C ASP A 51 -25.05 9.40 9.72
N LEU A 52 -23.99 9.55 10.51
CA LEU A 52 -22.71 10.11 10.06
C LEU A 52 -21.81 9.00 9.52
N PRO A 53 -20.95 9.29 8.54
CA PRO A 53 -19.91 8.36 8.10
C PRO A 53 -19.09 7.83 9.27
N GLY A 54 -18.58 6.60 9.17
CA GLY A 54 -17.74 5.98 10.20
C GLY A 54 -16.41 6.70 10.32
N ILE A 55 -16.10 7.17 11.53
CA ILE A 55 -14.88 7.91 11.82
C ILE A 55 -14.17 7.34 13.02
N TYR A 56 -12.85 7.48 13.06
CA TYR A 56 -12.01 7.08 14.20
C TYR A 56 -11.52 8.27 15.01
N SER A 57 -11.51 9.46 14.39
CA SER A 57 -11.04 10.69 14.97
C SER A 57 -11.79 11.89 14.37
N LEU A 58 -11.85 12.99 15.10
CA LEU A 58 -12.31 14.29 14.58
C LEU A 58 -11.19 15.06 13.85
N ASN A 59 -9.99 14.52 13.78
CA ASN A 59 -8.92 15.03 12.92
C ASN A 59 -9.02 14.33 11.56
N PRO A 60 -9.45 15.02 10.49
CA PRO A 60 -9.81 14.37 9.23
C PRO A 60 -8.58 13.89 8.47
N TYR A 61 -8.56 12.60 8.21
CA TYR A 61 -7.61 11.96 7.28
C TYR A 61 -8.30 11.47 6.00
N SER A 62 -9.63 11.39 6.02
CA SER A 62 -10.45 11.00 4.88
C SER A 62 -11.55 12.03 4.62
N ILE A 63 -12.11 12.02 3.40
CA ILE A 63 -13.26 12.87 3.04
C ILE A 63 -14.46 12.55 3.94
N GLU A 64 -14.62 11.29 4.33
CA GLU A 64 -15.69 10.82 5.22
C GLU A 64 -15.56 11.42 6.62
N GLU A 65 -14.34 11.49 7.15
CA GLU A 65 -14.05 12.09 8.45
C GLU A 65 -14.25 13.61 8.42
N ASP A 66 -13.88 14.27 7.31
CA ASP A 66 -14.09 15.71 7.13
C ASP A 66 -15.59 16.07 7.09
N VAL A 67 -16.42 15.25 6.40
CA VAL A 67 -17.88 15.43 6.38
C VAL A 67 -18.47 15.31 7.78
N SER A 68 -18.10 14.29 8.53
CA SER A 68 -18.58 14.07 9.90
C SER A 68 -18.14 15.20 10.82
N ARG A 69 -16.89 15.64 10.74
CA ARG A 69 -16.36 16.78 11.50
C ARG A 69 -17.10 18.07 11.20
N LYS A 70 -17.26 18.40 9.91
CA LYS A 70 -18.00 19.61 9.48
C LYS A 70 -19.43 19.62 10.01
N PHE A 71 -20.12 18.48 9.97
CA PHE A 71 -21.46 18.37 10.55
C PHE A 71 -21.45 18.66 12.05
N ILE A 72 -20.57 18.00 12.81
CA ILE A 72 -20.50 18.12 14.25
C ILE A 72 -20.16 19.57 14.69
N LEU A 73 -19.20 20.20 14.01
CA LEU A 73 -18.70 21.53 14.39
C LEU A 73 -19.59 22.67 13.88
N ASN A 74 -20.16 22.56 12.68
CA ASN A 74 -20.90 23.65 12.04
C ASN A 74 -22.41 23.58 12.31
N GLU A 75 -23.01 22.36 12.24
CA GLU A 75 -24.45 22.21 12.47
C GLU A 75 -24.82 22.07 13.96
N ASN A 76 -23.84 21.84 14.84
CA ASN A 76 -24.00 21.74 16.29
C ASN A 76 -25.24 20.94 16.70
N PRO A 77 -25.23 19.61 16.57
CA PRO A 77 -26.36 18.77 16.95
C PRO A 77 -26.66 18.90 18.44
N ASP A 78 -27.93 18.80 18.82
CA ASP A 78 -28.36 18.89 20.20
C ASP A 78 -27.82 17.75 21.07
N ILE A 79 -27.78 16.54 20.48
CA ILE A 79 -27.24 15.31 21.10
C ILE A 79 -26.42 14.57 20.09
N ILE A 80 -25.29 14.01 20.54
CA ILE A 80 -24.49 13.04 19.82
C ILE A 80 -24.66 11.67 20.50
N ILE A 81 -25.10 10.67 19.73
CA ILE A 81 -25.07 9.27 20.14
C ILE A 81 -23.77 8.68 19.60
N ASN A 82 -22.84 8.39 20.50
CA ASN A 82 -21.59 7.75 20.15
C ASN A 82 -21.73 6.23 20.36
N ILE A 83 -21.75 5.48 19.26
CA ILE A 83 -21.81 4.03 19.31
C ILE A 83 -20.41 3.43 19.43
N ILE A 84 -20.19 2.68 20.49
CA ILE A 84 -18.94 2.02 20.84
C ILE A 84 -19.10 0.53 20.64
N ASP A 85 -18.16 -0.10 19.96
CA ASP A 85 -18.02 -1.55 19.92
C ASP A 85 -17.39 -2.04 21.23
N ALA A 86 -18.16 -2.80 22.02
CA ALA A 86 -17.70 -3.36 23.29
C ALA A 86 -16.52 -4.36 23.12
N THR A 87 -16.38 -4.96 21.95
CA THR A 87 -15.31 -5.93 21.67
C THR A 87 -13.97 -5.26 21.36
N CYS A 88 -14.01 -3.95 21.02
CA CYS A 88 -12.85 -3.12 20.66
C CYS A 88 -12.94 -1.75 21.34
N ILE A 89 -13.06 -1.76 22.66
CA ILE A 89 -13.40 -0.57 23.46
C ILE A 89 -12.30 0.49 23.37
N GLU A 90 -11.03 0.09 23.46
CA GLU A 90 -9.88 0.98 23.43
C GLU A 90 -9.92 1.94 22.22
N ARG A 91 -10.11 1.37 21.04
CA ARG A 91 -10.17 2.12 19.80
C ARG A 91 -11.39 3.04 19.70
N SER A 92 -12.52 2.55 20.20
CA SER A 92 -13.77 3.32 20.15
C SER A 92 -13.74 4.49 21.13
N LEU A 93 -13.03 4.36 22.26
CA LEU A 93 -12.88 5.42 23.25
C LEU A 93 -12.05 6.60 22.77
N TYR A 94 -11.15 6.43 21.78
CA TYR A 94 -10.36 7.55 21.26
C TYR A 94 -11.26 8.65 20.66
N LEU A 95 -12.20 8.27 19.82
CA LEU A 95 -13.21 9.19 19.31
C LEU A 95 -14.08 9.75 20.44
N THR A 96 -14.47 8.91 21.39
CA THR A 96 -15.26 9.33 22.56
C THR A 96 -14.57 10.44 23.33
N THR A 97 -13.26 10.37 23.59
CA THR A 97 -12.51 11.42 24.28
C THR A 97 -12.58 12.76 23.55
N GLN A 98 -12.56 12.76 22.23
CA GLN A 98 -12.68 13.96 21.40
C GLN A 98 -14.11 14.54 21.41
N LEU A 99 -15.12 13.67 21.36
CA LEU A 99 -16.51 14.10 21.43
C LEU A 99 -16.87 14.73 22.79
N LEU A 100 -16.29 14.23 23.89
CA LEU A 100 -16.47 14.79 25.23
C LEU A 100 -15.81 16.16 25.45
N GLU A 101 -14.97 16.61 24.52
CA GLU A 101 -14.38 17.97 24.52
C GLU A 101 -15.31 19.03 23.89
N LEU A 102 -16.36 18.58 23.21
CA LEU A 102 -17.37 19.45 22.60
C LEU A 102 -18.37 19.96 23.65
N ASP A 103 -19.07 21.02 23.30
CA ASP A 103 -20.11 21.62 24.18
C ASP A 103 -21.50 20.96 24.02
N CYS A 104 -21.64 19.94 23.12
CA CYS A 104 -22.86 19.18 22.91
C CYS A 104 -22.99 18.03 23.92
N LYS A 105 -24.22 17.56 24.13
CA LYS A 105 -24.46 16.35 24.94
C LYS A 105 -24.07 15.10 24.18
N VAL A 106 -23.28 14.23 24.82
CA VAL A 106 -22.86 12.94 24.28
C VAL A 106 -23.51 11.82 25.09
N ILE A 107 -24.13 10.86 24.43
CA ILE A 107 -24.63 9.62 25.03
C ILE A 107 -23.82 8.47 24.42
N VAL A 108 -23.25 7.63 25.26
CA VAL A 108 -22.46 6.49 24.81
C VAL A 108 -23.37 5.26 24.73
N ALA A 109 -23.50 4.69 23.52
CA ALA A 109 -24.19 3.45 23.27
C ALA A 109 -23.20 2.30 23.13
N LEU A 110 -23.01 1.49 24.17
CA LEU A 110 -22.10 0.35 24.21
C LEU A 110 -22.77 -0.87 23.53
N ASN A 111 -22.42 -1.05 22.24
CA ASN A 111 -22.99 -2.10 21.40
C ASN A 111 -22.14 -3.39 21.44
N MET A 112 -22.70 -4.51 20.95
CA MET A 112 -22.05 -5.84 20.90
C MET A 112 -21.65 -6.38 22.29
N SER A 113 -22.26 -5.89 23.34
CA SER A 113 -21.99 -6.35 24.71
C SER A 113 -22.33 -7.81 24.95
N ASP A 114 -23.30 -8.35 24.21
CA ASP A 114 -23.63 -9.78 24.19
C ASP A 114 -22.49 -10.65 23.63
N ILE A 115 -21.73 -10.14 22.68
CA ILE A 115 -20.55 -10.82 22.14
C ILE A 115 -19.41 -10.77 23.16
N LEU A 116 -19.21 -9.61 23.81
CA LEU A 116 -18.17 -9.45 24.82
C LEU A 116 -18.38 -10.39 26.01
N GLU A 117 -19.64 -10.53 26.49
CA GLU A 117 -20.00 -11.46 27.57
C GLU A 117 -19.77 -12.92 27.20
N LYS A 118 -20.08 -13.31 25.94
CA LYS A 118 -19.75 -14.64 25.42
C LYS A 118 -18.26 -14.91 25.39
N LYS A 119 -17.43 -13.87 25.24
CA LYS A 119 -15.96 -13.93 25.30
C LYS A 119 -15.42 -13.91 26.74
N GLY A 120 -16.28 -13.88 27.76
CA GLY A 120 -15.90 -13.91 29.18
C GLY A 120 -15.41 -12.59 29.74
N PHE A 121 -15.72 -11.47 29.10
CA PHE A 121 -15.44 -10.15 29.62
C PHE A 121 -16.69 -9.51 30.20
N GLU A 122 -16.56 -8.80 31.31
CA GLU A 122 -17.59 -7.97 31.92
C GLU A 122 -17.16 -6.52 31.93
N VAL A 123 -18.08 -5.62 31.53
CA VAL A 123 -17.84 -4.17 31.59
C VAL A 123 -18.69 -3.58 32.72
N SER A 124 -18.03 -2.91 33.67
CA SER A 124 -18.68 -2.17 34.73
C SER A 124 -19.20 -0.82 34.21
N ILE A 125 -20.49 -0.78 33.85
CA ILE A 125 -21.13 0.43 33.30
C ILE A 125 -21.00 1.61 34.29
N ASN A 126 -21.22 1.39 35.57
CA ASN A 126 -21.16 2.45 36.58
C ASN A 126 -19.77 3.10 36.69
N LYS A 127 -18.69 2.30 36.56
CA LYS A 127 -17.31 2.84 36.55
C LYS A 127 -17.06 3.60 35.25
N LEU A 128 -17.53 3.04 34.14
CA LEU A 128 -17.34 3.67 32.81
C LEU A 128 -18.06 5.02 32.73
N GLU A 129 -19.29 5.13 33.26
CA GLU A 129 -20.02 6.40 33.36
C GLU A 129 -19.27 7.43 34.21
N LYS A 130 -18.71 7.02 35.35
CA LYS A 130 -17.93 7.90 36.23
C LYS A 130 -16.65 8.42 35.54
N LEU A 131 -15.93 7.55 34.86
CA LEU A 131 -14.68 7.93 34.20
C LEU A 131 -14.91 8.77 32.95
N LEU A 132 -15.96 8.47 32.16
CA LEU A 132 -16.29 9.25 30.96
C LEU A 132 -17.10 10.51 31.25
N GLY A 133 -17.69 10.64 32.43
CA GLY A 133 -18.49 11.80 32.80
C GLY A 133 -19.82 11.92 32.03
N THR A 134 -20.27 10.85 31.38
CA THR A 134 -21.48 10.83 30.58
C THR A 134 -22.21 9.49 30.71
N LYS A 135 -23.50 9.48 30.32
CA LYS A 135 -24.33 8.27 30.38
C LYS A 135 -23.87 7.22 29.38
N VAL A 136 -23.76 5.97 29.86
CA VAL A 136 -23.40 4.80 29.05
C VAL A 136 -24.55 3.81 29.08
N ILE A 137 -25.06 3.45 27.90
CA ILE A 137 -26.17 2.51 27.77
C ILE A 137 -25.70 1.27 27.03
N LYS A 138 -25.85 0.12 27.69
CA LYS A 138 -25.56 -1.17 27.11
C LYS A 138 -26.65 -1.56 26.12
N ILE A 139 -26.29 -1.82 24.87
CA ILE A 139 -27.19 -2.18 23.80
C ILE A 139 -26.71 -3.40 23.01
N SER A 140 -27.62 -4.07 22.34
CA SER A 140 -27.34 -4.95 21.20
C SER A 140 -28.26 -4.49 20.05
N ALA A 141 -27.68 -3.77 19.11
CA ALA A 141 -28.44 -3.25 17.96
C ALA A 141 -29.04 -4.38 17.11
N LEU A 142 -28.38 -5.57 17.07
CA LEU A 142 -28.85 -6.74 16.33
C LEU A 142 -30.10 -7.36 17.00
N ASN A 143 -30.09 -7.48 18.33
CA ASN A 143 -31.13 -8.11 19.11
C ASN A 143 -32.21 -7.13 19.62
N GLY A 144 -32.01 -5.82 19.38
CA GLY A 144 -32.93 -4.77 19.85
C GLY A 144 -32.89 -4.52 21.36
N THR A 145 -31.98 -5.13 22.12
CA THR A 145 -31.91 -4.96 23.58
C THR A 145 -31.29 -3.60 23.94
N GLY A 146 -31.85 -2.94 24.97
CA GLY A 146 -31.37 -1.64 25.45
C GLY A 146 -31.82 -0.41 24.64
N ILE A 147 -32.50 -0.59 23.51
CA ILE A 147 -32.96 0.48 22.62
C ILE A 147 -33.96 1.42 23.32
N GLU A 148 -34.95 0.85 24.06
CA GLU A 148 -35.90 1.66 24.81
C GLU A 148 -35.24 2.55 25.87
N LYS A 149 -34.20 2.02 26.55
CA LYS A 149 -33.42 2.80 27.53
C LYS A 149 -32.67 3.94 26.85
N LEU A 150 -32.18 3.70 25.64
CA LEU A 150 -31.49 4.74 24.85
C LEU A 150 -32.47 5.83 24.42
N ILE A 151 -33.67 5.49 23.97
CA ILE A 151 -34.72 6.46 23.60
C ILE A 151 -35.11 7.31 24.82
N LYS A 152 -35.33 6.69 25.98
CA LYS A 152 -35.65 7.42 27.22
C LYS A 152 -34.54 8.40 27.62
N GLU A 153 -33.27 8.01 27.45
CA GLU A 153 -32.15 8.89 27.76
C GLU A 153 -32.02 10.05 26.76
N ILE A 154 -32.43 9.82 25.49
CA ILE A 154 -32.50 10.88 24.47
C ILE A 154 -33.58 11.92 24.84
N GLU A 155 -34.74 11.44 25.32
CA GLU A 155 -35.86 12.33 25.73
C GLU A 155 -35.56 13.12 27.02
N PHE A 156 -34.92 12.45 27.98
CA PHE A 156 -34.58 13.03 29.29
C PHE A 156 -33.08 12.86 29.58
N PRO A 157 -32.23 13.66 28.94
CA PRO A 157 -30.78 13.47 29.03
C PRO A 157 -30.24 13.76 30.43
N SER A 158 -29.54 12.81 31.00
CA SER A 158 -28.86 12.91 32.30
C SER A 158 -27.81 14.04 32.29
N LYS A 159 -27.46 14.54 33.47
CA LYS A 159 -26.39 15.55 33.61
C LYS A 159 -25.04 14.88 33.25
N SER A 160 -24.28 15.54 32.37
CA SER A 160 -22.87 15.18 32.07
C SER A 160 -21.95 16.20 32.77
N TYR A 161 -20.73 15.76 33.07
CA TYR A 161 -19.68 16.61 33.63
C TYR A 161 -18.40 16.47 32.83
N LYS A 162 -17.67 17.60 32.70
CA LYS A 162 -16.39 17.63 31.96
C LYS A 162 -15.31 16.88 32.75
N ILE A 163 -14.63 15.98 32.10
CA ILE A 163 -13.52 15.18 32.64
C ILE A 163 -12.19 15.83 32.28
N LYS A 164 -11.17 15.60 33.12
CA LYS A 164 -9.79 15.96 32.81
C LYS A 164 -9.10 14.71 32.21
N ILE A 165 -8.67 14.84 30.96
CA ILE A 165 -7.98 13.77 30.21
C ILE A 165 -6.47 13.98 30.27
N PHE A 166 -6.05 15.25 30.29
CA PHE A 166 -4.65 15.62 30.17
C PHE A 166 -4.01 15.96 31.54
N ASN A 167 -2.69 15.91 31.59
CA ASN A 167 -1.92 16.32 32.76
C ASN A 167 -2.09 17.83 33.06
N ASN A 168 -1.68 18.26 34.24
CA ASN A 168 -1.90 19.66 34.70
C ASN A 168 -1.23 20.67 33.77
N SER A 169 -0.08 20.39 33.16
CA SER A 169 0.61 21.34 32.29
C SER A 169 -0.16 21.60 30.98
N ILE A 170 -0.76 20.57 30.40
CA ILE A 170 -1.60 20.72 29.18
C ILE A 170 -2.96 21.33 29.56
N GLU A 171 -3.56 20.92 30.68
CA GLU A 171 -4.83 21.48 31.13
C GLU A 171 -4.72 22.99 31.43
N GLU A 172 -3.62 23.46 32.00
CA GLU A 172 -3.34 24.89 32.18
C GLU A 172 -3.16 25.63 30.86
N ALA A 173 -2.46 25.03 29.90
CA ALA A 173 -2.31 25.60 28.58
C ALA A 173 -3.66 25.72 27.85
N ILE A 174 -4.49 24.66 27.91
CA ILE A 174 -5.85 24.68 27.35
C ILE A 174 -6.66 25.82 27.96
N LYS A 175 -6.67 25.96 29.28
CA LYS A 175 -7.40 27.05 29.97
C LYS A 175 -6.91 28.44 29.57
N ASN A 176 -5.61 28.64 29.44
CA ASN A 176 -5.03 29.90 29.00
C ASN A 176 -5.47 30.25 27.57
N ILE A 177 -5.52 29.27 26.67
CA ILE A 177 -6.00 29.48 25.30
C ILE A 177 -7.52 29.73 25.31
N GLU A 178 -8.30 28.95 26.08
CA GLU A 178 -9.75 29.13 26.21
C GLU A 178 -10.13 30.57 26.69
N SER A 179 -9.34 31.15 27.58
CA SER A 179 -9.57 32.53 28.08
C SER A 179 -9.27 33.59 27.03
N ASN A 180 -8.38 33.34 26.11
CA ASN A 180 -7.99 34.24 25.01
C ASN A 180 -8.89 34.11 23.78
N LEU A 181 -9.71 33.04 23.67
CA LEU A 181 -10.66 32.88 22.58
C LEU A 181 -11.89 33.78 22.73
N ASN A 182 -12.39 34.28 21.58
CA ASN A 182 -13.56 35.15 21.53
C ASN A 182 -14.76 34.54 22.29
N TYR A 183 -15.50 35.32 23.06
CA TYR A 183 -16.63 34.87 23.89
C TYR A 183 -17.72 34.13 23.09
N LYS A 184 -17.91 34.46 21.82
CA LYS A 184 -18.90 33.82 20.93
C LYS A 184 -18.45 32.47 20.36
N GLN A 185 -17.21 32.06 20.58
CA GLN A 185 -16.68 30.80 20.06
C GLN A 185 -17.33 29.60 20.78
N LYS A 186 -18.01 28.73 20.06
CA LYS A 186 -18.47 27.42 20.53
C LYS A 186 -17.33 26.40 20.55
N ASN A 187 -17.48 25.37 21.36
CA ASN A 187 -16.50 24.25 21.45
C ASN A 187 -15.07 24.74 21.79
N LYS A 188 -14.97 25.72 22.73
CA LYS A 188 -13.68 26.36 23.06
C LYS A 188 -12.59 25.36 23.44
N ARG A 189 -12.91 24.35 24.25
CA ARG A 189 -11.96 23.34 24.67
C ARG A 189 -11.41 22.57 23.47
N PHE A 190 -12.27 22.08 22.58
CA PHE A 190 -11.87 21.39 21.37
C PHE A 190 -11.00 22.27 20.46
N VAL A 191 -11.37 23.54 20.27
CA VAL A 191 -10.59 24.51 19.49
C VAL A 191 -9.22 24.74 20.12
N SER A 192 -9.15 24.92 21.45
CA SER A 192 -7.88 25.13 22.16
C SER A 192 -6.93 23.95 22.04
N ILE A 193 -7.43 22.72 22.12
CA ILE A 193 -6.63 21.50 21.93
C ILE A 193 -6.11 21.42 20.50
N ASN A 194 -6.96 21.71 19.50
CA ASN A 194 -6.53 21.69 18.10
C ASN A 194 -5.54 22.81 17.75
N LEU A 195 -5.63 23.98 18.41
CA LEU A 195 -4.63 25.05 18.28
C LEU A 195 -3.28 24.61 18.86
N LEU A 196 -3.26 23.82 19.93
CA LEU A 196 -2.03 23.22 20.45
C LEU A 196 -1.45 22.17 19.49
N SER A 197 -2.28 21.43 18.77
CA SER A 197 -1.94 20.32 17.89
C SER A 197 -1.62 20.73 16.44
N ASP A 198 -1.29 21.98 16.13
CA ASP A 198 -0.91 22.49 14.80
C ASP A 198 -1.85 22.07 13.63
N ASN A 199 -3.13 21.87 13.90
CA ASN A 199 -4.11 21.57 12.87
C ASN A 199 -4.31 22.77 11.92
N ASP A 200 -4.03 22.57 10.63
CA ASP A 200 -4.01 23.61 9.60
C ASP A 200 -5.33 24.40 9.46
N ASP A 201 -6.47 23.74 9.71
CA ASP A 201 -7.80 24.33 9.54
C ASP A 201 -8.14 25.43 10.58
N ILE A 202 -7.38 25.53 11.67
CA ILE A 202 -7.64 26.47 12.78
C ILE A 202 -6.51 27.49 12.94
N LYS A 203 -5.51 27.47 12.09
CA LYS A 203 -4.36 28.40 12.11
C LYS A 203 -4.76 29.88 12.05
N SER A 204 -5.94 30.22 11.54
CA SER A 204 -6.48 31.59 11.53
C SER A 204 -6.67 32.21 12.92
N PHE A 205 -6.67 31.40 13.97
CA PHE A 205 -6.80 31.84 15.38
C PHE A 205 -5.45 31.79 16.12
N SER A 206 -4.34 31.43 15.47
CA SER A 206 -3.02 31.38 16.11
C SER A 206 -2.51 32.79 16.39
N THR A 207 -2.10 33.04 17.63
CA THR A 207 -1.44 34.28 18.08
C THR A 207 -0.03 33.95 18.55
N ASN A 208 0.86 34.98 18.63
CA ASN A 208 2.21 34.84 19.15
C ASN A 208 2.25 34.19 20.55
N ASP A 209 1.20 34.46 21.39
CA ASP A 209 1.09 33.90 22.74
C ASP A 209 0.92 32.35 22.69
N ILE A 210 0.19 31.82 21.70
CA ILE A 210 -0.02 30.37 21.53
C ILE A 210 1.29 29.69 21.15
N GLU A 211 2.11 30.33 20.29
CA GLU A 211 3.42 29.79 19.93
C GLU A 211 4.39 29.77 21.11
N LEU A 212 4.33 30.77 21.99
CA LEU A 212 5.11 30.78 23.22
C LEU A 212 4.71 29.64 24.17
N ILE A 213 3.42 29.38 24.32
CA ILE A 213 2.88 28.27 25.12
C ILE A 213 3.34 26.93 24.54
N LYS A 214 3.24 26.74 23.21
CA LYS A 214 3.71 25.56 22.51
C LYS A 214 5.19 25.29 22.75
N ASN A 215 6.02 26.30 22.55
CA ASN A 215 7.47 26.19 22.73
C ASN A 215 7.85 25.86 24.17
N LYS A 216 7.11 26.35 25.16
CA LYS A 216 7.30 26.02 26.57
C LYS A 216 6.99 24.55 26.87
N ILE A 217 5.85 24.04 26.37
CA ILE A 217 5.44 22.65 26.56
C ILE A 217 6.42 21.70 25.84
N LYS A 218 6.82 22.03 24.61
CA LYS A 218 7.78 21.25 23.82
C LYS A 218 9.13 21.15 24.51
N LYS A 219 9.64 22.25 25.09
CA LYS A 219 10.89 22.26 25.86
C LYS A 219 10.79 21.44 27.16
N GLN A 220 9.66 21.47 27.86
CA GLN A 220 9.45 20.74 29.11
C GLN A 220 9.35 19.24 28.90
N ASN A 221 8.69 18.79 27.82
CA ASN A 221 8.42 17.38 27.58
C ASN A 221 9.36 16.72 26.55
N GLN A 222 10.22 17.49 25.88
CA GLN A 222 11.13 17.03 24.82
C GLN A 222 10.45 16.21 23.70
N MET A 223 9.18 16.54 23.41
CA MET A 223 8.31 15.81 22.50
C MET A 223 7.44 16.77 21.72
N GLU A 224 7.01 16.39 20.50
CA GLU A 224 6.01 17.15 19.75
C GLU A 224 4.65 17.12 20.48
N ILE A 225 3.92 18.23 20.42
CA ILE A 225 2.68 18.38 21.22
C ILE A 225 1.61 17.39 20.74
N ASP A 226 1.53 17.12 19.45
CA ASP A 226 0.59 16.13 18.89
C ASP A 226 0.81 14.74 19.44
N GLU A 227 2.07 14.32 19.52
CA GLU A 227 2.44 13.04 20.11
C GLU A 227 2.13 12.98 21.59
N LEU A 228 2.36 14.09 22.31
CA LEU A 228 2.07 14.19 23.74
C LEU A 228 0.58 14.11 24.02
N ILE A 229 -0.26 14.83 23.26
CA ILE A 229 -1.73 14.79 23.38
C ILE A 229 -2.25 13.38 23.07
N ALA A 230 -1.78 12.77 21.99
CA ALA A 230 -2.17 11.41 21.63
C ALA A 230 -1.78 10.41 22.72
N MET A 231 -0.56 10.49 23.23
CA MET A 231 -0.06 9.62 24.31
C MET A 231 -0.93 9.73 25.58
N GLN A 232 -1.28 10.94 25.97
CA GLN A 232 -2.08 11.13 27.20
C GLN A 232 -3.52 10.64 27.01
N ARG A 233 -4.12 10.77 25.79
CA ARG A 233 -5.42 10.16 25.50
C ARG A 233 -5.35 8.64 25.63
N TYR A 234 -4.31 8.00 25.06
CA TYR A 234 -4.15 6.56 25.17
C TYR A 234 -3.89 6.09 26.62
N SER A 235 -3.10 6.84 27.38
CA SER A 235 -2.91 6.56 28.80
C SER A 235 -4.23 6.63 29.60
N PHE A 236 -5.07 7.62 29.31
CA PHE A 236 -6.41 7.70 29.90
C PHE A 236 -7.29 6.52 29.47
N ILE A 237 -7.29 6.14 28.19
CA ILE A 237 -8.07 5.01 27.67
C ILE A 237 -7.61 3.70 28.31
N GLU A 238 -6.30 3.48 28.44
CA GLU A 238 -5.74 2.29 29.11
C GLU A 238 -6.16 2.21 30.59
N GLN A 239 -6.22 3.36 31.29
CA GLN A 239 -6.73 3.42 32.64
C GLN A 239 -8.22 3.03 32.67
N VAL A 240 -9.06 3.59 31.77
CA VAL A 240 -10.49 3.27 31.69
C VAL A 240 -10.68 1.77 31.43
N GLU A 241 -9.90 1.19 30.52
CA GLU A 241 -9.96 -0.23 30.21
C GLU A 241 -9.62 -1.10 31.43
N LYS A 242 -8.52 -0.82 32.10
CA LYS A 242 -8.07 -1.56 33.31
C LYS A 242 -9.09 -1.50 34.44
N GLU A 243 -9.74 -0.35 34.64
CA GLU A 243 -10.68 -0.15 35.74
C GLU A 243 -12.08 -0.69 35.44
N CYS A 244 -12.51 -0.65 34.16
CA CYS A 244 -13.88 -0.96 33.77
C CYS A 244 -14.06 -2.37 33.24
N ILE A 245 -13.02 -2.99 32.64
CA ILE A 245 -13.12 -4.31 32.03
C ILE A 245 -12.50 -5.35 32.96
N SER A 246 -13.27 -6.31 33.38
CA SER A 246 -12.82 -7.48 34.11
C SER A 246 -12.92 -8.73 33.25
N ARG A 247 -11.86 -9.54 33.23
CA ARG A 247 -11.84 -10.82 32.52
C ARG A 247 -12.25 -11.92 33.49
N ARG A 248 -13.32 -12.66 33.15
CA ARG A 248 -13.60 -13.94 33.79
C ARG A 248 -12.52 -14.93 33.37
N ASN A 249 -12.14 -15.86 34.27
CA ASN A 249 -11.17 -16.93 34.00
C ASN A 249 -11.68 -17.85 32.87
N MET A 250 -11.53 -17.43 31.63
CA MET A 250 -11.78 -18.27 30.46
C MET A 250 -10.46 -18.70 29.83
N PRO A 251 -10.39 -19.92 29.24
CA PRO A 251 -9.22 -20.36 28.52
C PRO A 251 -8.90 -19.39 27.36
N GLU A 252 -7.61 -19.14 27.14
CA GLU A 252 -7.13 -18.29 26.02
C GLU A 252 -7.74 -18.75 24.71
N SER A 253 -8.20 -17.80 23.89
CA SER A 253 -8.73 -18.11 22.57
C SER A 253 -7.63 -18.69 21.66
N ILE A 254 -8.03 -19.42 20.62
CA ILE A 254 -7.08 -19.94 19.63
C ILE A 254 -6.30 -18.78 18.99
N THR A 255 -6.96 -17.63 18.76
CA THR A 255 -6.34 -16.42 18.25
C THR A 255 -5.24 -15.93 19.18
N ASP A 256 -5.48 -15.84 20.50
CA ASP A 256 -4.47 -15.39 21.46
C ASP A 256 -3.24 -16.30 21.48
N LYS A 257 -3.46 -17.62 21.38
CA LYS A 257 -2.36 -18.60 21.33
C LYS A 257 -1.53 -18.46 20.05
N LEU A 258 -2.19 -18.28 18.91
CA LEU A 258 -1.52 -18.08 17.63
C LEU A 258 -0.78 -16.75 17.59
N ASP A 259 -1.36 -15.68 18.12
CA ASP A 259 -0.72 -14.36 18.17
C ASP A 259 0.53 -14.34 19.04
N LYS A 260 0.61 -15.14 20.10
CA LYS A 260 1.87 -15.33 20.88
C LYS A 260 3.02 -15.86 20.00
N ILE A 261 2.72 -16.63 18.95
CA ILE A 261 3.71 -17.18 18.01
C ILE A 261 3.98 -16.19 16.89
N PHE A 262 2.91 -15.74 16.19
CA PHE A 262 3.02 -14.92 14.99
C PHE A 262 3.40 -13.46 15.24
N LEU A 263 3.25 -12.93 16.46
CA LEU A 263 3.68 -11.58 16.83
C LEU A 263 4.99 -11.56 17.64
N ASN A 264 5.57 -12.74 17.96
CA ASN A 264 6.85 -12.80 18.63
C ASN A 264 7.97 -12.28 17.74
N LYS A 265 8.70 -11.25 18.17
CA LYS A 265 9.77 -10.57 17.41
C LYS A 265 10.81 -11.51 16.78
N TRP A 266 11.14 -12.61 17.43
CA TRP A 266 12.16 -13.55 16.97
C TRP A 266 11.62 -14.64 16.05
N ILE A 267 10.37 -15.08 16.27
CA ILE A 267 9.76 -16.21 15.57
C ILE A 267 8.94 -15.74 14.36
N ALA A 268 8.31 -14.58 14.45
CA ALA A 268 7.43 -14.04 13.42
C ALA A 268 8.14 -13.82 12.08
N PHE A 269 9.38 -13.30 12.10
CA PHE A 269 10.15 -13.01 10.90
C PHE A 269 10.57 -14.28 10.13
N PRO A 270 11.15 -15.32 10.77
CA PRO A 270 11.39 -16.61 10.14
C PRO A 270 10.13 -17.26 9.58
N ILE A 271 9.02 -17.27 10.34
CA ILE A 271 7.75 -17.83 9.86
C ILE A 271 7.25 -17.10 8.62
N PHE A 272 7.31 -15.77 8.62
CA PHE A 272 6.95 -14.96 7.46
C PHE A 272 7.76 -15.36 6.23
N ILE A 273 9.08 -15.51 6.36
CA ILE A 273 9.95 -15.93 5.26
C ILE A 273 9.55 -17.33 4.76
N ILE A 274 9.30 -18.27 5.67
CA ILE A 274 8.90 -19.65 5.29
C ILE A 274 7.58 -19.65 4.54
N ILE A 275 6.57 -18.91 5.03
CA ILE A 275 5.26 -18.80 4.37
C ILE A 275 5.42 -18.18 2.98
N MET A 276 6.23 -17.13 2.85
CA MET A 276 6.46 -16.49 1.56
C MET A 276 7.23 -17.39 0.59
N LEU A 277 8.25 -18.12 1.06
CA LEU A 277 8.94 -19.12 0.24
C LEU A 277 7.99 -20.21 -0.24
N LEU A 278 7.07 -20.67 0.61
CA LEU A 278 6.06 -21.67 0.26
C LEU A 278 5.10 -21.12 -0.82
N VAL A 279 4.62 -19.89 -0.67
CA VAL A 279 3.78 -19.24 -1.69
C VAL A 279 4.50 -19.14 -3.03
N TYR A 280 5.79 -18.73 -3.01
CA TYR A 280 6.61 -18.66 -4.21
C TYR A 280 6.87 -20.05 -4.83
N TYR A 281 7.19 -21.02 -4.02
CA TYR A 281 7.44 -22.38 -4.46
C TYR A 281 6.21 -23.02 -5.11
N LEU A 282 5.03 -22.74 -4.58
CA LEU A 282 3.76 -23.19 -5.18
C LEU A 282 3.44 -22.44 -6.47
N SER A 283 3.54 -21.11 -6.48
CA SER A 283 3.07 -20.30 -7.60
C SER A 283 4.05 -20.29 -8.78
N VAL A 284 5.35 -20.18 -8.52
CA VAL A 284 6.38 -20.06 -9.57
C VAL A 284 7.06 -21.42 -9.82
N GLY A 285 7.25 -22.22 -8.77
CA GLY A 285 7.95 -23.51 -8.86
C GLY A 285 7.12 -24.61 -9.51
N ILE A 286 6.53 -25.49 -8.70
CA ILE A 286 5.93 -26.76 -9.20
C ILE A 286 4.74 -26.50 -10.11
N VAL A 287 3.71 -25.82 -9.57
CA VAL A 287 2.44 -25.67 -10.29
C VAL A 287 2.56 -24.63 -11.40
N GLY A 288 3.35 -23.56 -11.13
CA GLY A 288 3.61 -22.50 -12.08
C GLY A 288 4.27 -23.03 -13.36
N ASN A 289 5.39 -23.71 -13.25
CA ASN A 289 6.11 -24.23 -14.42
C ASN A 289 5.27 -25.22 -15.23
N PHE A 290 4.64 -26.19 -14.57
CA PHE A 290 3.78 -27.17 -15.25
C PHE A 290 2.63 -26.52 -16.02
N THR A 291 1.98 -25.54 -15.42
CA THR A 291 0.82 -24.86 -16.05
C THR A 291 1.25 -23.89 -17.15
N VAL A 292 2.35 -23.18 -16.97
CA VAL A 292 2.92 -22.30 -18.00
C VAL A 292 3.34 -23.10 -19.22
N ASP A 293 4.05 -24.22 -19.04
CA ASP A 293 4.47 -25.09 -20.16
C ASP A 293 3.27 -25.68 -20.90
N SER A 294 2.20 -26.03 -20.17
CA SER A 294 0.96 -26.56 -20.78
C SER A 294 0.26 -25.50 -21.62
N VAL A 295 0.11 -24.27 -21.10
CA VAL A 295 -0.50 -23.15 -21.85
C VAL A 295 0.36 -22.77 -23.04
N LYS A 296 1.70 -22.73 -22.88
CA LYS A 296 2.63 -22.45 -23.98
C LYS A 296 2.49 -23.45 -25.14
N LYS A 297 2.36 -24.74 -24.82
CA LYS A 297 2.11 -25.77 -25.85
C LYS A 297 0.80 -25.54 -26.59
N ILE A 298 -0.28 -25.25 -25.88
CA ILE A 298 -1.61 -24.96 -26.47
C ILE A 298 -1.52 -23.76 -27.41
N ILE A 299 -0.83 -22.70 -27.00
CA ILE A 299 -0.67 -21.49 -27.81
C ILE A 299 0.15 -21.78 -29.08
N LEU A 300 1.27 -22.52 -28.96
CA LEU A 300 2.09 -22.91 -30.09
C LEU A 300 1.31 -23.78 -31.08
N GLU A 301 0.53 -24.76 -30.60
CA GLU A 301 -0.34 -25.57 -31.46
C GLU A 301 -1.36 -24.72 -32.19
N LEU A 302 -1.98 -23.74 -31.49
CA LEU A 302 -2.92 -22.79 -32.07
C LEU A 302 -2.26 -21.93 -33.13
N GLU A 303 -1.05 -21.43 -32.91
CA GLU A 303 -0.25 -20.68 -33.91
C GLU A 303 -0.01 -21.52 -35.16
N ILE A 304 0.39 -22.79 -35.02
CA ILE A 304 0.64 -23.71 -36.14
C ILE A 304 -0.65 -23.95 -36.94
N ILE A 305 -1.76 -24.26 -36.26
CA ILE A 305 -3.05 -24.54 -36.89
C ILE A 305 -3.53 -23.31 -37.66
N VAL A 306 -3.52 -22.14 -37.03
CA VAL A 306 -3.99 -20.87 -37.64
C VAL A 306 -3.11 -20.51 -38.84
N LYS A 307 -1.78 -20.61 -38.72
CA LYS A 307 -0.82 -20.36 -39.82
C LYS A 307 -1.05 -21.27 -41.01
N LYS A 308 -1.31 -22.57 -40.76
CA LYS A 308 -1.62 -23.54 -41.81
C LYS A 308 -2.92 -23.19 -42.52
N THR A 309 -3.99 -22.93 -41.76
CA THR A 309 -5.32 -22.59 -42.31
C THR A 309 -5.28 -21.31 -43.13
N LEU A 310 -4.57 -20.27 -42.65
CA LEU A 310 -4.43 -19.00 -43.38
C LEU A 310 -3.65 -19.14 -44.68
N ASN A 311 -2.62 -20.03 -44.69
CA ASN A 311 -1.87 -20.33 -45.91
C ASN A 311 -2.73 -21.11 -46.92
N GLU A 312 -3.58 -22.05 -46.48
CA GLU A 312 -4.48 -22.83 -47.34
C GLU A 312 -5.56 -21.94 -47.97
N VAL A 313 -6.02 -20.91 -47.25
CA VAL A 313 -6.99 -19.92 -47.77
C VAL A 313 -6.34 -18.88 -48.69
N GLY A 314 -4.98 -18.87 -48.79
CA GLY A 314 -4.26 -17.94 -49.67
C GLY A 314 -4.20 -16.51 -49.16
N VAL A 315 -4.23 -16.32 -47.85
CA VAL A 315 -4.13 -15.00 -47.21
C VAL A 315 -2.74 -14.40 -47.44
N SER A 316 -2.68 -13.07 -47.63
CA SER A 316 -1.40 -12.38 -47.85
C SER A 316 -0.45 -12.54 -46.67
N ASN A 317 0.86 -12.67 -46.96
CA ASN A 317 1.89 -12.94 -45.95
C ASN A 317 1.91 -11.95 -44.78
N TRP A 318 1.69 -10.67 -45.04
CA TRP A 318 1.69 -9.67 -43.98
C TRP A 318 0.48 -9.82 -43.04
N LEU A 319 -0.69 -10.21 -43.58
CA LEU A 319 -1.89 -10.43 -42.77
C LEU A 319 -1.79 -11.73 -41.96
N ASN A 320 -1.16 -12.78 -42.53
CA ASN A 320 -0.83 -14.00 -41.79
C ASN A 320 0.10 -13.69 -40.60
N SER A 321 1.19 -12.93 -40.82
CA SER A 321 2.09 -12.50 -39.75
C SER A 321 1.41 -11.60 -38.72
N LEU A 322 0.51 -10.70 -39.14
CA LEU A 322 -0.27 -9.88 -38.19
C LEU A 322 -1.09 -10.76 -37.24
N ILE A 323 -1.78 -11.75 -37.79
CA ILE A 323 -2.64 -12.62 -36.99
C ILE A 323 -1.82 -13.55 -36.09
N VAL A 324 -0.78 -14.20 -36.61
CA VAL A 324 0.01 -15.18 -35.88
C VAL A 324 1.00 -14.49 -34.97
N ASP A 325 1.92 -13.67 -35.49
CA ASP A 325 3.03 -13.10 -34.74
C ASP A 325 2.61 -11.84 -33.95
N GLY A 326 1.66 -11.05 -34.47
CA GLY A 326 1.15 -9.83 -33.82
C GLY A 326 0.09 -10.13 -32.76
N ILE A 327 -0.95 -10.88 -33.12
CA ILE A 327 -2.14 -11.09 -32.28
C ILE A 327 -1.97 -12.32 -31.40
N ILE A 328 -1.76 -13.52 -31.99
CA ILE A 328 -1.75 -14.77 -31.23
C ILE A 328 -0.54 -14.83 -30.30
N ALA A 329 0.66 -14.58 -30.82
CA ALA A 329 1.87 -14.54 -30.02
C ALA A 329 1.83 -13.43 -28.95
N GLY A 330 1.31 -12.24 -29.30
CA GLY A 330 1.17 -11.11 -28.37
C GLY A 330 0.21 -11.40 -27.21
N VAL A 331 -0.98 -11.94 -27.50
CA VAL A 331 -1.95 -12.36 -26.46
C VAL A 331 -1.45 -13.59 -25.72
N GLY A 332 -0.84 -14.51 -26.43
CA GLY A 332 -0.25 -15.74 -25.90
C GLY A 332 0.80 -15.47 -24.82
N SER A 333 1.64 -14.45 -25.01
CA SER A 333 2.63 -14.07 -24.00
C SER A 333 2.00 -13.68 -22.66
N VAL A 334 0.81 -13.05 -22.66
CA VAL A 334 0.06 -12.71 -21.44
C VAL A 334 -0.61 -13.94 -20.83
N LEU A 335 -1.21 -14.79 -21.69
CA LEU A 335 -1.92 -15.98 -21.23
C LEU A 335 -0.98 -17.02 -20.59
N ASN A 336 0.27 -17.07 -21.04
CA ASN A 336 1.29 -17.96 -20.46
C ASN A 336 1.48 -17.74 -18.95
N PHE A 337 1.41 -16.50 -18.47
CA PHE A 337 1.60 -16.19 -17.04
C PHE A 337 0.31 -16.22 -16.22
N LEU A 338 -0.84 -16.35 -16.89
CA LEU A 338 -2.15 -16.29 -16.21
C LEU A 338 -2.34 -17.37 -15.15
N PRO A 339 -2.01 -18.66 -15.39
CA PRO A 339 -2.14 -19.70 -14.39
C PRO A 339 -1.27 -19.44 -13.15
N GLN A 340 -0.02 -19.03 -13.36
CA GLN A 340 0.90 -18.68 -12.29
C GLN A 340 0.36 -17.54 -11.42
N LEU A 341 -0.20 -16.49 -12.04
CA LEU A 341 -0.84 -15.38 -11.35
C LEU A 341 -2.10 -15.82 -10.61
N ALA A 342 -2.89 -16.73 -11.18
CA ALA A 342 -4.10 -17.25 -10.53
C ALA A 342 -3.76 -17.98 -9.21
N ILE A 343 -2.68 -18.80 -9.22
CA ILE A 343 -2.20 -19.50 -8.02
C ILE A 343 -1.69 -18.50 -6.98
N LEU A 344 -0.93 -17.49 -7.41
CA LEU A 344 -0.45 -16.42 -6.53
C LEU A 344 -1.62 -15.68 -5.87
N PHE A 345 -2.65 -15.30 -6.64
CA PHE A 345 -3.84 -14.65 -6.10
C PHE A 345 -4.61 -15.54 -5.13
N LEU A 346 -4.70 -16.84 -5.42
CA LEU A 346 -5.32 -17.80 -4.53
C LEU A 346 -4.59 -17.88 -3.19
N CYS A 347 -3.28 -18.02 -3.19
CA CYS A 347 -2.48 -18.04 -1.96
C CYS A 347 -2.61 -16.74 -1.17
N ILE A 348 -2.55 -15.59 -1.84
CA ILE A 348 -2.71 -14.28 -1.19
C ILE A 348 -4.12 -14.12 -0.62
N SER A 349 -5.16 -14.53 -1.34
CA SER A 349 -6.55 -14.47 -0.86
C SER A 349 -6.74 -15.33 0.39
N ILE A 350 -6.10 -16.49 0.48
CA ILE A 350 -6.09 -17.33 1.69
C ILE A 350 -5.41 -16.60 2.85
N LEU A 351 -4.22 -16.04 2.64
CA LEU A 351 -3.48 -15.32 3.69
C LEU A 351 -4.20 -14.05 4.16
N GLU A 352 -4.90 -13.37 3.26
CA GLU A 352 -5.70 -12.18 3.57
C GLU A 352 -6.95 -12.55 4.39
N THR A 353 -7.70 -13.57 3.95
CA THR A 353 -8.95 -13.99 4.61
C THR A 353 -8.71 -14.65 5.96
N THR A 354 -7.57 -15.32 6.17
CA THR A 354 -7.19 -15.86 7.48
C THR A 354 -6.85 -14.79 8.50
N GLY A 355 -6.57 -13.55 8.09
CA GLY A 355 -6.13 -12.46 8.96
C GLY A 355 -4.61 -12.44 9.20
N TYR A 356 -3.83 -13.32 8.54
CA TYR A 356 -2.37 -13.36 8.69
C TYR A 356 -1.70 -12.09 8.16
N MET A 357 -2.18 -11.55 7.03
CA MET A 357 -1.58 -10.35 6.41
C MET A 357 -1.66 -9.10 7.31
N SER A 358 -2.68 -9.00 8.17
CA SER A 358 -2.79 -7.91 9.15
C SER A 358 -1.68 -7.98 10.21
N ARG A 359 -1.27 -9.20 10.63
CA ARG A 359 -0.15 -9.41 11.56
C ARG A 359 1.18 -9.06 10.91
N VAL A 360 1.36 -9.46 9.65
CA VAL A 360 2.55 -9.07 8.87
C VAL A 360 2.64 -7.55 8.76
N ALA A 361 1.54 -6.87 8.44
CA ALA A 361 1.51 -5.41 8.39
C ALA A 361 1.93 -4.77 9.73
N LEU A 362 1.45 -5.30 10.85
CA LEU A 362 1.82 -4.81 12.17
C LEU A 362 3.33 -5.02 12.49
N LEU A 363 3.89 -6.17 12.14
CA LEU A 363 5.31 -6.47 12.32
C LEU A 363 6.21 -5.46 11.60
N PHE A 364 5.84 -5.09 10.40
CA PHE A 364 6.62 -4.16 9.58
C PHE A 364 6.30 -2.69 9.84
N ASP A 365 5.23 -2.36 10.56
CA ASP A 365 4.75 -0.99 10.75
C ASP A 365 5.83 -0.08 11.35
N LYS A 366 6.52 -0.53 12.40
CA LYS A 366 7.61 0.23 13.04
C LYS A 366 8.75 0.58 12.08
N ILE A 367 9.06 -0.32 11.13
CA ILE A 367 10.14 -0.12 10.15
C ILE A 367 9.67 0.84 9.05
N PHE A 368 8.47 0.59 8.53
CA PHE A 368 7.93 1.36 7.39
C PHE A 368 7.57 2.80 7.74
N ARG A 369 7.07 3.07 8.94
CA ARG A 369 6.80 4.44 9.42
C ARG A 369 8.04 5.33 9.40
N LYS A 370 9.22 4.79 9.68
CA LYS A 370 10.49 5.54 9.63
C LYS A 370 10.79 6.08 8.24
N ILE A 371 10.41 5.35 7.20
CA ILE A 371 10.58 5.75 5.81
C ILE A 371 9.35 6.47 5.23
N GLY A 372 8.31 6.73 6.06
CA GLY A 372 7.10 7.46 5.65
C GLY A 372 6.05 6.60 4.98
N LEU A 373 6.07 5.29 5.24
CA LEU A 373 5.08 4.33 4.77
C LEU A 373 4.39 3.65 5.96
N SER A 374 3.17 3.17 5.79
CA SER A 374 2.52 2.31 6.79
C SER A 374 2.98 0.86 6.66
N GLY A 375 2.83 0.09 7.72
CA GLY A 375 3.11 -1.35 7.68
C GLY A 375 2.28 -2.11 6.64
N LYS A 376 1.10 -1.61 6.26
CA LYS A 376 0.28 -2.17 5.18
C LYS A 376 0.98 -2.14 3.82
N SER A 377 1.98 -1.26 3.62
CA SER A 377 2.76 -1.16 2.38
C SER A 377 3.59 -2.41 2.09
N ILE A 378 3.87 -3.25 3.10
CA ILE A 378 4.57 -4.52 2.89
C ILE A 378 3.79 -5.46 1.97
N ILE A 379 2.45 -5.44 2.03
CA ILE A 379 1.58 -6.33 1.25
C ILE A 379 1.72 -6.06 -0.26
N PRO A 380 1.57 -4.83 -0.76
CA PRO A 380 1.88 -4.48 -2.14
C PRO A 380 3.29 -4.86 -2.60
N PHE A 381 4.31 -4.72 -1.76
CA PHE A 381 5.68 -5.09 -2.12
C PHE A 381 5.84 -6.61 -2.25
N ILE A 382 5.27 -7.39 -1.35
CA ILE A 382 5.27 -8.85 -1.42
C ILE A 382 4.55 -9.32 -2.69
N VAL A 383 3.35 -8.83 -2.95
CA VAL A 383 2.58 -9.17 -4.16
C VAL A 383 3.32 -8.71 -5.41
N GLY A 384 3.97 -7.54 -5.34
CA GLY A 384 4.76 -6.94 -6.41
C GLY A 384 5.98 -7.77 -6.81
N SER A 385 6.55 -8.55 -5.89
CA SER A 385 7.65 -9.46 -6.18
C SER A 385 7.23 -10.63 -7.08
N GLY A 386 5.96 -11.04 -7.06
CA GLY A 386 5.40 -11.94 -8.08
C GLY A 386 5.06 -11.20 -9.37
N CYS A 387 4.24 -10.14 -9.26
CA CYS A 387 3.87 -9.29 -10.39
C CYS A 387 3.55 -7.87 -9.90
N SER A 388 4.13 -6.85 -10.56
CA SER A 388 3.91 -5.45 -10.20
C SER A 388 2.46 -4.98 -10.38
N VAL A 389 1.70 -5.55 -11.33
CA VAL A 389 0.29 -5.16 -11.59
C VAL A 389 -0.59 -5.41 -10.38
N PRO A 390 -0.71 -6.65 -9.84
CA PRO A 390 -1.48 -6.90 -8.63
C PRO A 390 -0.87 -6.23 -7.40
N GLY A 391 0.46 -6.07 -7.35
CA GLY A 391 1.11 -5.33 -6.28
C GLY A 391 0.60 -3.89 -6.20
N ILE A 392 0.55 -3.17 -7.31
CA ILE A 392 0.00 -1.82 -7.39
C ILE A 392 -1.49 -1.81 -7.04
N MET A 393 -2.27 -2.76 -7.54
CA MET A 393 -3.70 -2.86 -7.20
C MET A 393 -3.92 -3.12 -5.71
N GLY A 394 -3.01 -3.85 -5.05
CA GLY A 394 -3.03 -4.14 -3.63
C GLY A 394 -2.82 -2.90 -2.74
N THR A 395 -2.31 -1.79 -3.28
CA THR A 395 -2.13 -0.56 -2.50
C THR A 395 -3.44 0.05 -1.99
N ARG A 396 -4.59 -0.37 -2.51
CA ARG A 396 -5.92 0.08 -2.06
C ARG A 396 -6.25 -0.24 -0.61
N ILE A 397 -5.55 -1.17 -0.01
CA ILE A 397 -5.68 -1.47 1.43
C ILE A 397 -5.09 -0.36 2.31
N ILE A 398 -4.31 0.55 1.72
CA ILE A 398 -3.71 1.70 2.39
C ILE A 398 -4.71 2.85 2.36
N GLU A 399 -5.13 3.30 3.52
CA GLU A 399 -6.17 4.30 3.68
C GLU A 399 -5.68 5.71 3.36
N ASN A 400 -4.46 6.03 3.81
CA ASN A 400 -3.84 7.31 3.52
C ASN A 400 -3.49 7.42 2.03
N GLU A 401 -4.00 8.46 1.37
CA GLU A 401 -3.86 8.64 -0.07
C GLU A 401 -2.40 8.88 -0.50
N ASP A 402 -1.65 9.64 0.28
CA ASP A 402 -0.25 9.94 -0.02
C ASP A 402 0.65 8.71 0.15
N GLU A 403 0.45 7.93 1.21
CA GLU A 403 1.15 6.66 1.42
C GLU A 403 0.78 5.65 0.33
N ARG A 404 -0.50 5.58 -0.07
CA ARG A 404 -0.97 4.74 -1.17
C ARG A 404 -0.32 5.11 -2.49
N ARG A 405 -0.26 6.40 -2.82
CA ARG A 405 0.39 6.91 -4.03
C ARG A 405 1.89 6.60 -4.02
N MET A 406 2.56 6.86 -2.89
CA MET A 406 3.98 6.58 -2.72
C MET A 406 4.27 5.08 -2.88
N THR A 407 3.51 4.21 -2.21
CA THR A 407 3.65 2.76 -2.33
C THR A 407 3.41 2.29 -3.77
N SER A 408 2.41 2.84 -4.47
CA SER A 408 2.12 2.51 -5.87
C SER A 408 3.29 2.84 -6.82
N ILE A 409 4.01 3.93 -6.57
CA ILE A 409 5.19 4.32 -7.36
C ILE A 409 6.41 3.45 -7.03
N LEU A 410 6.55 3.03 -5.77
CA LEU A 410 7.71 2.25 -5.31
C LEU A 410 7.58 0.75 -5.58
N THR A 411 6.35 0.21 -5.64
CA THR A 411 6.09 -1.22 -5.86
C THR A 411 6.80 -1.79 -7.11
N PRO A 412 6.86 -1.10 -8.27
CA PRO A 412 7.57 -1.60 -9.44
C PRO A 412 9.09 -1.75 -9.28
N PHE A 413 9.71 -1.16 -8.28
CA PHE A 413 11.14 -1.36 -8.02
C PHE A 413 11.45 -2.76 -7.50
N VAL A 414 10.48 -3.43 -6.88
CA VAL A 414 10.62 -4.83 -6.48
C VAL A 414 10.80 -5.70 -7.74
N PRO A 415 11.84 -6.54 -7.81
CA PRO A 415 12.02 -7.45 -8.93
C PRO A 415 10.86 -8.46 -8.99
N CYS A 416 10.09 -8.44 -10.07
CA CYS A 416 9.01 -9.40 -10.32
C CYS A 416 9.51 -10.58 -11.16
N SER A 417 8.70 -11.63 -11.28
CA SER A 417 9.04 -12.84 -12.04
C SER A 417 9.45 -12.56 -13.50
N ALA A 418 8.82 -11.58 -14.16
CA ALA A 418 9.17 -11.17 -15.52
C ALA A 418 10.58 -10.54 -15.67
N LYS A 419 11.18 -10.06 -14.58
CA LYS A 419 12.53 -9.50 -14.56
C LYS A 419 13.60 -10.57 -14.32
N LEU A 420 13.24 -11.75 -13.81
CA LEU A 420 14.18 -12.83 -13.54
C LEU A 420 14.95 -13.30 -14.77
N PRO A 421 14.33 -13.49 -15.95
CA PRO A 421 15.07 -13.91 -17.15
C PRO A 421 16.21 -12.94 -17.51
N ILE A 422 16.01 -11.63 -17.32
CA ILE A 422 17.05 -10.62 -17.58
C ILE A 422 18.20 -10.79 -16.59
N ILE A 423 17.91 -10.92 -15.30
CA ILE A 423 18.92 -11.16 -14.27
C ILE A 423 19.70 -12.42 -14.61
N THR A 424 19.02 -13.53 -14.85
CA THR A 424 19.63 -14.83 -15.12
C THR A 424 20.50 -14.77 -16.38
N LEU A 425 19.99 -14.20 -17.49
CA LEU A 425 20.72 -14.10 -18.75
C LEU A 425 22.11 -13.47 -18.55
N PHE A 426 22.15 -12.31 -17.93
CA PHE A 426 23.38 -11.54 -17.78
C PHE A 426 24.29 -12.09 -16.67
N THR A 427 23.71 -12.54 -15.53
CA THR A 427 24.54 -13.05 -14.43
C THR A 427 25.15 -14.39 -14.73
N THR A 428 24.46 -15.31 -15.40
CA THR A 428 25.02 -16.64 -15.77
C THR A 428 26.09 -16.54 -16.84
N TYR A 429 25.96 -15.60 -17.79
CA TYR A 429 26.95 -15.45 -18.86
C TYR A 429 28.23 -14.71 -18.40
N PHE A 430 28.07 -13.54 -17.74
CA PHE A 430 29.21 -12.70 -17.38
C PHE A 430 29.83 -13.05 -16.02
N PHE A 431 29.08 -13.68 -15.13
CA PHE A 431 29.50 -14.01 -13.77
C PHE A 431 29.16 -15.47 -13.37
N PRO A 432 29.59 -16.48 -14.14
CA PRO A 432 29.12 -17.84 -13.95
C PRO A 432 29.44 -18.41 -12.56
N GLN A 433 30.59 -18.04 -11.97
CA GLN A 433 31.00 -18.51 -10.64
C GLN A 433 30.21 -17.85 -9.51
N ASN A 434 29.73 -16.62 -9.69
CA ASN A 434 29.10 -15.81 -8.66
C ASN A 434 27.66 -15.37 -9.04
N SER A 435 27.02 -16.05 -10.01
CA SER A 435 25.71 -15.65 -10.54
C SER A 435 24.64 -15.54 -9.47
N GLY A 436 24.58 -16.48 -8.51
CA GLY A 436 23.66 -16.47 -7.41
C GLY A 436 23.87 -15.30 -6.44
N LEU A 437 25.14 -15.02 -6.12
CA LEU A 437 25.50 -13.91 -5.23
C LEU A 437 25.16 -12.56 -5.87
N ILE A 438 25.48 -12.35 -7.14
CA ILE A 438 25.16 -11.10 -7.85
C ILE A 438 23.65 -10.93 -8.00
N SER A 439 22.93 -12.01 -8.30
CA SER A 439 21.47 -11.98 -8.32
C SER A 439 20.89 -11.55 -6.95
N ALA A 440 21.37 -12.10 -5.84
CA ALA A 440 20.96 -11.70 -4.50
C ALA A 440 21.31 -10.23 -4.21
N MET A 441 22.49 -9.76 -4.62
CA MET A 441 22.89 -8.34 -4.48
C MET A 441 21.94 -7.40 -5.23
N LEU A 442 21.45 -7.77 -6.41
CA LEU A 442 20.46 -6.97 -7.15
C LEU A 442 19.12 -6.85 -6.41
N TYR A 443 18.69 -7.92 -5.69
CA TYR A 443 17.51 -7.83 -4.82
C TYR A 443 17.74 -6.91 -3.61
N PHE A 444 18.91 -7.00 -2.96
CA PHE A 444 19.26 -6.06 -1.88
C PHE A 444 19.35 -4.61 -2.37
N LEU A 445 19.89 -4.40 -3.58
CA LEU A 445 19.92 -3.09 -4.21
C LEU A 445 18.50 -2.56 -4.45
N ALA A 446 17.55 -3.40 -4.84
CA ALA A 446 16.15 -3.02 -5.00
C ALA A 446 15.53 -2.53 -3.68
N ILE A 447 15.77 -3.25 -2.59
CA ILE A 447 15.30 -2.84 -1.25
C ILE A 447 15.92 -1.47 -0.87
N LEU A 448 17.20 -1.29 -1.10
CA LEU A 448 17.90 -0.02 -0.83
C LEU A 448 17.30 1.14 -1.64
N ILE A 449 17.06 0.93 -2.94
CA ILE A 449 16.46 1.94 -3.82
C ILE A 449 15.05 2.30 -3.35
N ILE A 450 14.26 1.33 -2.92
CA ILE A 450 12.91 1.58 -2.36
C ILE A 450 13.02 2.47 -1.13
N ILE A 451 13.92 2.16 -0.19
CA ILE A 451 14.10 2.94 1.04
C ILE A 451 14.56 4.37 0.72
N VAL A 452 15.58 4.52 -0.12
CA VAL A 452 16.10 5.84 -0.51
C VAL A 452 15.03 6.66 -1.24
N SER A 453 14.33 6.03 -2.19
CA SER A 453 13.26 6.70 -2.95
C SER A 453 12.09 7.09 -2.04
N ALA A 454 11.72 6.25 -1.07
CA ALA A 454 10.68 6.56 -0.09
C ALA A 454 11.06 7.79 0.75
N LEU A 455 12.27 7.83 1.28
CA LEU A 455 12.79 8.97 2.07
C LEU A 455 12.84 10.26 1.23
N LEU A 456 13.30 10.19 -0.02
CA LEU A 456 13.32 11.33 -0.93
C LEU A 456 11.89 11.83 -1.23
N MET A 457 10.97 10.92 -1.53
CA MET A 457 9.59 11.28 -1.83
C MET A 457 8.88 11.87 -0.61
N LYS A 458 9.09 11.32 0.60
CA LYS A 458 8.59 11.88 1.86
C LYS A 458 9.06 13.31 2.06
N LYS A 459 10.35 13.60 1.81
CA LYS A 459 10.95 14.92 2.04
C LYS A 459 10.52 15.95 0.99
N ILE A 460 10.37 15.55 -0.28
CA ILE A 460 10.20 16.46 -1.42
C ILE A 460 8.72 16.61 -1.81
N VAL A 461 7.99 15.49 -1.89
CA VAL A 461 6.65 15.44 -2.52
C VAL A 461 5.55 15.33 -1.47
N PHE A 462 5.70 14.42 -0.51
CA PHE A 462 4.67 14.09 0.48
C PHE A 462 5.11 14.57 1.87
N ARG A 463 4.90 15.86 2.13
CA ARG A 463 5.30 16.51 3.41
C ARG A 463 4.30 16.29 4.56
N GLY A 464 3.29 15.43 4.38
CA GLY A 464 2.28 15.12 5.38
C GLY A 464 2.84 14.35 6.59
N THR A 465 2.21 14.53 7.74
CA THR A 465 2.48 13.74 8.95
C THR A 465 2.02 12.30 8.73
N SER A 466 2.86 11.34 9.10
CA SER A 466 2.45 9.93 9.11
C SER A 466 1.28 9.75 10.08
N SER A 467 0.16 9.23 9.61
CA SER A 467 -1.00 8.99 10.45
C SER A 467 -0.69 7.93 11.52
N THR A 468 -1.00 8.24 12.78
CA THR A 468 -1.01 7.26 13.87
C THR A 468 -2.26 6.39 13.73
N TYR A 469 -2.29 5.52 12.73
CA TYR A 469 -3.40 4.60 12.53
C TYR A 469 -3.20 3.33 13.37
N ILE A 470 -4.14 3.05 14.26
CA ILE A 470 -4.18 1.80 15.02
C ILE A 470 -5.03 0.82 14.23
N SER A 471 -4.39 -0.21 13.70
CA SER A 471 -5.08 -1.29 13.01
C SER A 471 -5.54 -2.35 14.00
N GLU A 472 -6.83 -2.65 14.02
CA GLU A 472 -7.34 -3.83 14.71
C GLU A 472 -6.84 -5.10 14.03
N LEU A 473 -6.41 -6.07 14.85
CA LEU A 473 -6.08 -7.40 14.35
C LEU A 473 -7.38 -8.21 14.28
N PRO A 474 -7.86 -8.57 13.07
CA PRO A 474 -9.04 -9.42 12.94
C PRO A 474 -8.75 -10.80 13.57
N GLU A 475 -9.78 -11.43 14.14
CA GLU A 475 -9.65 -12.82 14.62
C GLU A 475 -9.27 -13.75 13.47
N TYR A 476 -8.48 -14.79 13.77
CA TYR A 476 -8.21 -15.82 12.78
C TYR A 476 -9.50 -16.57 12.42
N LYS A 477 -9.77 -16.62 11.12
CA LYS A 477 -10.94 -17.31 10.57
C LYS A 477 -10.50 -18.30 9.51
N LEU A 478 -11.11 -19.46 9.50
CA LEU A 478 -10.93 -20.40 8.39
C LEU A 478 -11.53 -19.77 7.12
N PRO A 479 -10.77 -19.71 6.02
CA PRO A 479 -11.24 -19.09 4.79
C PRO A 479 -12.38 -19.89 4.18
N SER A 480 -13.45 -19.22 3.79
CA SER A 480 -14.52 -19.85 3.00
C SER A 480 -13.99 -20.11 1.58
N LEU A 481 -13.96 -21.38 1.17
CA LEU A 481 -13.46 -21.77 -0.16
C LEU A 481 -14.21 -21.01 -1.28
N LYS A 482 -15.53 -20.86 -1.14
CA LYS A 482 -16.36 -20.11 -2.09
C LYS A 482 -15.92 -18.65 -2.21
N TYR A 483 -15.59 -18.01 -1.09
CA TYR A 483 -15.11 -16.62 -1.09
C TYR A 483 -13.73 -16.51 -1.75
N VAL A 484 -12.78 -17.36 -1.36
CA VAL A 484 -11.42 -17.38 -1.91
C VAL A 484 -11.43 -17.59 -3.42
N LEU A 485 -12.20 -18.56 -3.93
CA LEU A 485 -12.32 -18.79 -5.37
C LEU A 485 -12.96 -17.60 -6.10
N LYS A 486 -14.01 -17.01 -5.53
CA LYS A 486 -14.65 -15.82 -6.11
C LYS A 486 -13.69 -14.61 -6.15
N ASP A 487 -12.98 -14.36 -5.06
CA ASP A 487 -11.99 -13.27 -4.98
C ASP A 487 -10.85 -13.48 -5.97
N THR A 488 -10.29 -14.69 -6.02
CA THR A 488 -9.26 -15.08 -7.01
C THR A 488 -9.75 -14.85 -8.44
N THR A 489 -10.94 -15.33 -8.78
CA THR A 489 -11.53 -15.16 -10.12
C THR A 489 -11.71 -13.69 -10.46
N ASN A 490 -12.21 -12.89 -9.52
CA ASN A 490 -12.37 -11.44 -9.73
C ASN A 490 -11.02 -10.73 -9.96
N LYS A 491 -9.98 -11.08 -9.22
CA LYS A 491 -8.62 -10.55 -9.39
C LYS A 491 -8.02 -10.94 -10.75
N VAL A 492 -8.21 -12.20 -11.17
CA VAL A 492 -7.77 -12.71 -12.48
C VAL A 492 -8.52 -12.00 -13.62
N LEU A 493 -9.84 -11.91 -13.56
CA LEU A 493 -10.63 -11.22 -14.58
C LEU A 493 -10.29 -9.73 -14.66
N ALA A 494 -10.06 -9.08 -13.53
CA ALA A 494 -9.62 -7.69 -13.49
C ALA A 494 -8.24 -7.52 -14.13
N PHE A 495 -7.33 -8.48 -13.96
CA PHE A 495 -6.03 -8.50 -14.64
C PHE A 495 -6.19 -8.65 -16.16
N ILE A 496 -6.93 -9.66 -16.62
CA ILE A 496 -7.17 -9.90 -18.05
C ILE A 496 -7.79 -8.66 -18.72
N LYS A 497 -8.82 -8.09 -18.10
CA LYS A 497 -9.51 -6.92 -18.66
C LYS A 497 -8.62 -5.69 -18.74
N ARG A 498 -7.66 -5.50 -17.84
CA ARG A 498 -6.82 -4.29 -17.78
C ARG A 498 -5.48 -4.46 -18.51
N ALA A 499 -4.76 -5.51 -18.19
CA ALA A 499 -3.46 -5.77 -18.80
C ALA A 499 -3.61 -6.35 -20.20
N GLY A 500 -4.57 -7.28 -20.42
CA GLY A 500 -4.78 -7.91 -21.69
C GLY A 500 -5.10 -6.93 -22.81
N THR A 501 -6.03 -5.98 -22.60
CA THR A 501 -6.38 -4.98 -23.64
C THR A 501 -5.21 -4.06 -23.97
N THR A 502 -4.47 -3.60 -22.97
CA THR A 502 -3.34 -2.69 -23.17
C THR A 502 -2.18 -3.42 -23.87
N ILE A 503 -1.85 -4.62 -23.43
CA ILE A 503 -0.76 -5.40 -24.01
C ILE A 503 -1.10 -5.83 -25.44
N PHE A 504 -2.35 -6.25 -25.68
CA PHE A 504 -2.85 -6.58 -27.02
C PHE A 504 -2.64 -5.43 -28.01
N LEU A 505 -3.06 -4.21 -27.65
CA LEU A 505 -2.87 -3.05 -28.52
C LEU A 505 -1.38 -2.75 -28.74
N CYS A 506 -0.57 -2.81 -27.68
CA CYS A 506 0.86 -2.55 -27.78
C CYS A 506 1.59 -3.61 -28.61
N SER A 507 1.19 -4.90 -28.53
CA SER A 507 1.81 -5.96 -29.31
C SER A 507 1.57 -5.77 -30.83
N ILE A 508 0.38 -5.36 -31.22
CA ILE A 508 0.07 -5.04 -32.62
C ILE A 508 0.92 -3.85 -33.11
N ILE A 509 1.02 -2.78 -32.32
CA ILE A 509 1.83 -1.61 -32.67
C ILE A 509 3.30 -1.99 -32.85
N VAL A 510 3.84 -2.78 -31.93
CA VAL A 510 5.26 -3.19 -32.00
C VAL A 510 5.49 -4.17 -33.13
N TRP A 511 4.59 -5.13 -33.37
CA TRP A 511 4.65 -5.98 -34.53
C TRP A 511 4.71 -5.13 -35.83
N PHE A 512 3.82 -4.15 -35.98
CA PHE A 512 3.83 -3.26 -37.12
C PHE A 512 5.16 -2.51 -37.28
N LEU A 513 5.70 -1.96 -36.20
CA LEU A 513 6.98 -1.25 -36.22
C LEU A 513 8.19 -2.14 -36.52
N LEU A 514 8.10 -3.46 -36.25
CA LEU A 514 9.14 -4.45 -36.57
C LEU A 514 8.97 -5.02 -37.96
N ALA A 515 7.74 -5.22 -38.45
CA ALA A 515 7.46 -5.89 -39.71
C ALA A 515 7.62 -5.00 -40.95
N PHE A 516 7.52 -3.66 -40.77
CA PHE A 516 7.53 -2.71 -41.88
C PHE A 516 8.75 -1.79 -41.87
N SER A 517 9.23 -1.43 -43.10
CA SER A 517 10.22 -0.37 -43.29
C SER A 517 9.57 1.01 -43.21
N PRO A 518 10.36 2.11 -43.08
CA PRO A 518 9.85 3.48 -43.24
C PRO A 518 9.16 3.77 -44.56
N LYS A 519 9.44 2.94 -45.59
CA LYS A 519 8.77 2.99 -46.90
C LYS A 519 7.53 2.10 -46.99
N MET A 520 7.08 1.53 -45.88
CA MET A 520 5.93 0.60 -45.80
C MET A 520 6.12 -0.72 -46.58
N GLU A 521 7.36 -1.17 -46.77
CA GLU A 521 7.68 -2.47 -47.34
C GLU A 521 7.64 -3.53 -46.26
N TYR A 522 6.98 -4.68 -46.52
CA TYR A 522 6.89 -5.83 -45.63
C TYR A 522 7.95 -6.88 -45.99
N GLY A 523 8.39 -7.67 -45.00
CA GLY A 523 9.33 -8.79 -45.23
C GLY A 523 10.79 -8.38 -45.31
N ILE A 524 11.14 -7.26 -44.71
CA ILE A 524 12.48 -6.69 -44.63
C ILE A 524 13.32 -7.29 -43.49
N GLU A 525 14.62 -7.13 -43.54
CA GLU A 525 15.49 -7.42 -42.37
C GLU A 525 15.13 -6.50 -41.20
N ILE A 526 15.22 -7.03 -39.97
CA ILE A 526 14.91 -6.29 -38.74
C ILE A 526 15.68 -4.97 -38.63
N LYS A 527 16.91 -4.92 -39.14
CA LYS A 527 17.74 -3.70 -39.19
C LYS A 527 17.11 -2.54 -39.97
N GLN A 528 16.27 -2.85 -40.96
CA GLN A 528 15.63 -1.87 -41.84
C GLN A 528 14.23 -1.49 -41.35
N SER A 529 13.75 -2.09 -40.26
CA SER A 529 12.44 -1.84 -39.69
C SER A 529 12.30 -0.39 -39.17
N ILE A 530 11.05 0.08 -39.07
CA ILE A 530 10.73 1.38 -38.46
C ILE A 530 11.28 1.43 -37.03
N LEU A 531 11.15 0.33 -36.27
CA LEU A 531 11.59 0.28 -34.88
C LEU A 531 13.13 0.36 -34.76
N ALA A 532 13.87 -0.32 -35.68
CA ALA A 532 15.34 -0.21 -35.71
C ALA A 532 15.81 1.22 -36.07
N ASN A 533 15.15 1.86 -37.03
CA ASN A 533 15.44 3.25 -37.40
C ASN A 533 15.14 4.23 -36.26
N LEU A 534 14.03 4.07 -35.54
CA LEU A 534 13.73 4.82 -34.32
C LEU A 534 14.76 4.54 -33.22
N GLY A 535 15.11 3.27 -33.03
CA GLY A 535 16.14 2.82 -32.10
C GLY A 535 17.48 3.50 -32.35
N ASN A 536 17.91 3.57 -33.61
CA ASN A 536 19.15 4.28 -33.99
C ASN A 536 19.12 5.76 -33.62
N LYS A 537 18.02 6.45 -33.89
CA LYS A 537 17.88 7.89 -33.57
C LYS A 537 17.99 8.19 -32.09
N ILE A 538 17.56 7.30 -31.22
CA ILE A 538 17.57 7.49 -29.76
C ILE A 538 18.63 6.66 -29.04
N SER A 539 19.49 5.90 -29.76
CA SER A 539 20.52 5.02 -29.20
C SER A 539 21.53 5.77 -28.33
N TRP A 540 21.75 7.06 -28.58
CA TRP A 540 22.62 7.92 -27.80
C TRP A 540 22.22 7.98 -26.31
N ILE A 541 20.95 7.78 -25.97
CA ILE A 541 20.45 7.73 -24.59
C ILE A 541 21.04 6.54 -23.83
N PHE A 542 21.30 5.41 -24.51
CA PHE A 542 21.86 4.20 -23.91
C PHE A 542 23.39 4.15 -23.93
N LYS A 543 24.04 5.02 -24.69
CA LYS A 543 25.53 5.11 -24.72
C LYS A 543 26.16 5.24 -23.33
N PRO A 544 25.63 6.07 -22.38
CA PRO A 544 26.18 6.15 -21.03
C PRO A 544 26.00 4.88 -20.18
N ILE A 545 25.15 3.95 -20.61
CA ILE A 545 24.83 2.70 -19.89
C ILE A 545 25.63 1.54 -20.47
N VAL A 546 25.79 1.49 -21.80
CA VAL A 546 26.36 0.34 -22.52
C VAL A 546 27.72 0.64 -23.15
N GLY A 547 28.07 1.92 -23.30
CA GLY A 547 29.35 2.37 -23.89
C GLY A 547 29.31 2.58 -25.39
N VAL A 548 28.36 2.00 -26.10
CA VAL A 548 28.21 2.09 -27.56
C VAL A 548 26.82 2.56 -27.96
N ASN A 549 26.72 3.16 -29.15
CA ASN A 549 25.43 3.46 -29.75
C ASN A 549 24.91 2.18 -30.42
N SER A 550 23.93 1.51 -29.81
CA SER A 550 23.36 0.28 -30.32
C SER A 550 21.83 0.43 -30.42
N TRP A 551 21.30 0.23 -31.63
CA TRP A 551 19.85 0.18 -31.83
C TRP A 551 19.26 -1.10 -31.24
N GLU A 552 20.04 -2.19 -31.22
CA GLU A 552 19.64 -3.48 -30.66
C GLU A 552 19.28 -3.38 -29.19
N VAL A 553 20.13 -2.72 -28.41
CA VAL A 553 19.90 -2.44 -27.00
C VAL A 553 18.68 -1.54 -26.80
N THR A 554 18.57 -0.53 -27.65
CA THR A 554 17.45 0.43 -27.56
C THR A 554 16.12 -0.24 -27.84
N VAL A 555 16.06 -1.05 -28.90
CA VAL A 555 14.85 -1.81 -29.26
C VAL A 555 14.49 -2.82 -28.14
N SER A 556 15.47 -3.56 -27.64
CA SER A 556 15.23 -4.50 -26.53
C SER A 556 14.71 -3.81 -25.28
N ALA A 557 15.25 -2.63 -24.92
CA ALA A 557 14.79 -1.84 -23.78
C ALA A 557 13.36 -1.30 -23.99
N ILE A 558 13.00 -0.86 -25.21
CA ILE A 558 11.65 -0.40 -25.54
C ILE A 558 10.65 -1.56 -25.45
N GLN A 559 10.99 -2.73 -25.98
CA GLN A 559 10.14 -3.92 -25.86
C GLN A 559 9.93 -4.32 -24.40
N GLY A 560 10.93 -4.12 -23.54
CA GLY A 560 10.81 -4.29 -22.09
C GLY A 560 9.77 -3.36 -21.41
N LEU A 561 9.28 -2.32 -22.06
CA LEU A 561 8.14 -1.52 -21.57
C LEU A 561 6.80 -2.22 -21.83
N ILE A 562 6.70 -3.07 -22.82
CA ILE A 562 5.49 -3.86 -23.09
C ILE A 562 5.38 -4.93 -22.02
N ALA A 563 6.40 -5.79 -21.97
CA ALA A 563 6.56 -6.83 -20.96
C ALA A 563 8.06 -7.05 -20.73
N LYS A 564 8.49 -7.15 -19.47
CA LYS A 564 9.94 -7.19 -19.13
C LYS A 564 10.66 -8.44 -19.69
N GLU A 565 9.97 -9.56 -19.80
CA GLU A 565 10.48 -10.77 -20.43
C GLU A 565 10.79 -10.61 -21.90
N GLN A 566 10.13 -9.68 -22.60
CA GLN A 566 10.36 -9.40 -24.01
C GLN A 566 11.76 -8.85 -24.29
N VAL A 567 12.47 -8.33 -23.28
CA VAL A 567 13.86 -7.91 -23.42
C VAL A 567 14.71 -9.08 -23.90
N VAL A 568 14.62 -10.25 -23.23
CA VAL A 568 15.41 -11.43 -23.56
C VAL A 568 14.95 -12.05 -24.89
N SER A 569 13.63 -12.14 -25.11
CA SER A 569 13.08 -12.67 -26.36
C SER A 569 13.50 -11.81 -27.57
N SER A 570 13.45 -10.48 -27.44
CA SER A 570 13.89 -9.59 -28.54
C SER A 570 15.39 -9.69 -28.80
N MET A 571 16.22 -9.85 -27.75
CA MET A 571 17.64 -10.08 -27.93
C MET A 571 17.91 -11.39 -28.69
N ALA A 572 17.14 -12.45 -28.41
CA ALA A 572 17.24 -13.72 -29.14
C ALA A 572 16.85 -13.55 -30.62
N VAL A 573 15.72 -12.91 -30.89
CA VAL A 573 15.22 -12.65 -32.26
C VAL A 573 16.20 -11.80 -33.07
N ILE A 574 16.76 -10.72 -32.47
CA ILE A 574 17.75 -9.86 -33.15
C ILE A 574 19.02 -10.63 -33.52
N ASN A 575 19.37 -11.65 -32.74
CA ASN A 575 20.48 -12.58 -33.07
C ASN A 575 20.11 -13.69 -34.07
N GLY A 576 18.89 -13.73 -34.57
CA GLY A 576 18.43 -14.77 -35.50
C GLY A 576 18.13 -16.12 -34.82
N LEU A 577 17.97 -16.14 -33.48
CA LEU A 577 17.71 -17.34 -32.70
C LEU A 577 16.19 -17.47 -32.50
N ALA A 578 15.53 -18.26 -33.33
CA ALA A 578 14.06 -18.35 -33.33
C ALA A 578 13.47 -18.93 -32.01
N ASP A 579 14.18 -19.86 -31.33
CA ASP A 579 13.63 -20.60 -30.17
C ASP A 579 14.62 -20.89 -29.03
N ASN A 580 15.87 -20.43 -29.09
CA ASN A 580 16.88 -20.74 -28.09
C ASN A 580 17.18 -19.54 -27.17
N THR A 581 16.67 -19.57 -25.95
CA THR A 581 16.96 -18.61 -24.91
C THR A 581 18.27 -18.85 -24.15
N ASN A 582 19.16 -19.72 -24.68
CA ASN A 582 20.46 -19.97 -24.05
C ASN A 582 21.34 -18.72 -24.07
N SER A 583 21.76 -18.27 -22.86
CA SER A 583 22.59 -17.11 -22.66
C SER A 583 23.87 -17.06 -23.49
N ILE A 584 24.45 -18.24 -23.72
CA ILE A 584 25.68 -18.43 -24.53
C ILE A 584 25.45 -17.97 -25.98
N ASN A 585 24.30 -18.33 -26.56
CA ASN A 585 24.00 -18.02 -27.96
C ASN A 585 23.58 -16.54 -28.13
N ILE A 586 22.85 -15.99 -27.19
CA ILE A 586 22.36 -14.59 -27.24
C ILE A 586 23.50 -13.57 -27.05
N LEU A 587 24.42 -13.86 -26.14
CA LEU A 587 25.51 -12.97 -25.76
C LEU A 587 26.85 -13.36 -26.37
N SER A 588 26.87 -14.23 -27.38
CA SER A 588 28.10 -14.66 -28.06
C SER A 588 28.84 -13.47 -28.66
N LYS A 589 30.17 -13.49 -28.59
CA LYS A 589 31.02 -12.40 -29.13
C LYS A 589 30.83 -12.16 -30.65
N THR A 590 30.32 -13.12 -31.36
CA THR A 590 30.03 -13.05 -32.82
C THR A 590 28.61 -12.52 -33.10
N GLY A 591 27.76 -12.39 -32.08
CA GLY A 591 26.38 -11.94 -32.23
C GLY A 591 26.21 -10.39 -32.11
N ALA A 592 24.99 -9.92 -32.35
CA ALA A 592 24.63 -8.52 -32.31
C ALA A 592 24.88 -7.85 -30.94
N PHE A 593 24.99 -8.64 -29.88
CA PHE A 593 25.24 -8.18 -28.50
C PHE A 593 26.65 -8.50 -27.99
N GLY A 594 27.56 -8.88 -28.86
CA GLY A 594 28.95 -9.28 -28.50
C GLY A 594 29.82 -8.15 -27.92
N PHE A 595 29.35 -6.91 -27.97
CA PHE A 595 29.99 -5.75 -27.39
C PHE A 595 29.76 -5.60 -25.87
N PHE A 596 28.86 -6.37 -25.26
CA PHE A 596 28.65 -6.28 -23.83
C PHE A 596 29.89 -6.69 -23.04
N THR A 597 30.29 -5.84 -22.10
CA THR A 597 31.27 -6.14 -21.06
C THR A 597 30.55 -6.49 -19.75
N PRO A 598 31.19 -7.08 -18.74
CA PRO A 598 30.56 -7.33 -17.45
C PRO A 598 29.97 -6.05 -16.82
N ALA A 599 30.66 -4.91 -16.95
CA ALA A 599 30.18 -3.63 -16.46
C ALA A 599 28.92 -3.14 -17.19
N SER A 600 28.92 -3.21 -18.53
CA SER A 600 27.76 -2.78 -19.32
C SER A 600 26.58 -3.74 -19.17
N ALA A 601 26.84 -5.02 -19.01
CA ALA A 601 25.83 -6.04 -18.73
C ALA A 601 25.12 -5.79 -17.39
N LEU A 602 25.89 -5.53 -16.33
CA LEU A 602 25.34 -5.21 -15.02
C LEU A 602 24.54 -3.90 -15.06
N ALA A 603 25.07 -2.86 -15.72
CA ALA A 603 24.40 -1.57 -15.87
C ALA A 603 23.08 -1.68 -16.64
N PHE A 604 23.05 -2.44 -17.73
CA PHE A 604 21.83 -2.68 -18.51
C PHE A 604 20.79 -3.50 -17.73
N THR A 605 21.24 -4.49 -16.95
CA THR A 605 20.37 -5.26 -16.04
C THR A 605 19.72 -4.32 -15.02
N ILE A 606 20.50 -3.44 -14.38
CA ILE A 606 20.02 -2.46 -13.39
C ILE A 606 19.03 -1.48 -14.03
N PHE A 607 19.32 -1.00 -15.24
CA PHE A 607 18.37 -0.16 -15.99
C PHE A 607 17.03 -0.87 -16.18
N ASN A 608 17.02 -2.11 -16.64
CA ASN A 608 15.78 -2.85 -16.86
C ASN A 608 15.04 -3.20 -15.56
N LEU A 609 15.76 -3.37 -14.45
CA LEU A 609 15.15 -3.63 -13.15
C LEU A 609 14.39 -2.42 -12.61
N PHE A 610 14.96 -1.21 -12.74
CA PHE A 610 14.44 -0.02 -12.05
C PHE A 610 13.81 1.02 -12.99
N SER A 611 13.92 0.87 -14.32
CA SER A 611 13.20 1.71 -15.28
C SER A 611 11.69 1.51 -15.19
N ALA A 612 10.94 2.35 -15.90
CA ALA A 612 9.48 2.26 -16.00
C ALA A 612 9.00 0.80 -16.12
N PRO A 613 7.97 0.42 -15.38
CA PRO A 613 7.43 -0.93 -15.42
C PRO A 613 6.71 -1.21 -16.74
N CYS A 614 6.23 -2.44 -16.94
CA CYS A 614 5.45 -2.81 -18.11
C CYS A 614 4.16 -1.98 -18.22
N PHE A 615 3.61 -1.87 -19.43
CA PHE A 615 2.38 -1.09 -19.68
C PHE A 615 1.20 -1.55 -18.83
N GLY A 616 1.09 -2.84 -18.49
CA GLY A 616 0.10 -3.34 -17.54
C GLY A 616 0.20 -2.69 -16.17
N ALA A 617 1.42 -2.52 -15.66
CA ALA A 617 1.66 -1.86 -14.38
C ALA A 617 1.45 -0.34 -14.47
N ILE A 618 1.81 0.30 -15.59
CA ILE A 618 1.53 1.72 -15.84
C ILE A 618 0.00 1.96 -15.87
N ALA A 619 -0.76 1.08 -16.50
CA ALA A 619 -2.23 1.15 -16.51
C ALA A 619 -2.84 0.97 -15.11
N ALA A 620 -2.25 0.09 -14.28
CA ALA A 620 -2.65 -0.05 -12.87
C ALA A 620 -2.33 1.23 -12.08
N MET A 621 -1.10 1.80 -12.23
CA MET A 621 -0.71 3.05 -11.59
C MET A 621 -1.64 4.21 -11.96
N LYS A 622 -2.13 4.29 -13.21
CA LYS A 622 -3.05 5.35 -13.64
C LYS A 622 -4.29 5.42 -12.77
N LYS A 623 -4.81 4.29 -12.36
CA LYS A 623 -6.01 4.23 -11.51
C LYS A 623 -5.71 4.63 -10.07
N GLU A 624 -4.56 4.26 -9.54
CA GLU A 624 -4.20 4.54 -8.15
C GLU A 624 -3.67 5.98 -7.96
N LEU A 625 -3.02 6.55 -8.98
CA LEU A 625 -2.53 7.94 -8.95
C LEU A 625 -3.56 8.97 -9.41
N GLY A 626 -4.71 8.55 -9.93
CA GLY A 626 -5.86 9.39 -10.29
C GLY A 626 -5.66 10.32 -11.49
N SER A 627 -4.43 10.59 -11.95
CA SER A 627 -4.14 11.54 -13.02
C SER A 627 -3.04 11.03 -13.95
N THR A 628 -3.22 11.21 -15.25
CA THR A 628 -2.20 10.90 -16.28
C THR A 628 -0.91 11.70 -16.05
N LYS A 629 -1.01 12.95 -15.56
CA LYS A 629 0.16 13.78 -15.24
C LYS A 629 0.99 13.16 -14.11
N ASN A 630 0.36 12.62 -13.07
CA ASN A 630 1.04 11.96 -11.96
C ASN A 630 1.71 10.66 -12.41
N VAL A 631 1.07 9.91 -13.30
CA VAL A 631 1.67 8.70 -13.90
C VAL A 631 2.91 9.06 -14.70
N LEU A 632 2.85 10.09 -15.54
CA LEU A 632 3.99 10.54 -16.32
C LEU A 632 5.16 10.97 -15.40
N LYS A 633 4.88 11.73 -14.34
CA LYS A 633 5.90 12.09 -13.34
C LYS A 633 6.52 10.85 -12.68
N ALA A 634 5.71 9.83 -12.34
CA ALA A 634 6.19 8.59 -11.75
C ALA A 634 7.09 7.80 -12.72
N VAL A 635 6.67 7.66 -13.98
CA VAL A 635 7.45 7.00 -15.05
C VAL A 635 8.76 7.74 -15.33
N CYS A 636 8.73 9.07 -15.40
CA CYS A 636 9.94 9.88 -15.57
C CYS A 636 10.90 9.74 -14.37
N PHE A 637 10.37 9.72 -13.14
CA PHE A 637 11.15 9.50 -11.94
C PHE A 637 11.83 8.12 -11.96
N GLN A 638 11.07 7.05 -12.22
CA GLN A 638 11.58 5.68 -12.25
C GLN A 638 12.65 5.51 -13.34
N THR A 639 12.35 5.97 -14.57
CA THR A 639 13.28 5.85 -15.70
C THR A 639 14.53 6.71 -15.51
N GLY A 640 14.38 7.94 -15.02
CA GLY A 640 15.49 8.84 -14.75
C GLY A 640 16.41 8.32 -13.66
N LEU A 641 15.84 7.79 -12.56
CA LEU A 641 16.60 7.16 -11.48
C LEU A 641 17.39 5.95 -12.00
N ALA A 642 16.71 5.07 -12.76
CA ALA A 642 17.34 3.89 -13.35
C ALA A 642 18.49 4.27 -14.30
N TRP A 643 18.28 5.28 -15.13
CA TRP A 643 19.28 5.75 -16.07
C TRP A 643 20.52 6.32 -15.37
N LEU A 644 20.33 7.18 -14.35
CA LEU A 644 21.40 7.76 -13.56
C LEU A 644 22.22 6.68 -12.85
N LEU A 645 21.53 5.75 -12.17
CA LEU A 645 22.16 4.67 -11.44
C LEU A 645 22.95 3.75 -12.36
N SER A 646 22.37 3.36 -13.50
CA SER A 646 23.01 2.49 -14.47
C SER A 646 24.22 3.15 -15.13
N SER A 647 24.11 4.43 -15.48
CA SER A 647 25.24 5.19 -16.03
C SER A 647 26.40 5.33 -15.04
N PHE A 648 26.07 5.52 -13.75
CA PHE A 648 27.06 5.58 -12.67
C PHE A 648 27.80 4.24 -12.50
N ILE A 649 27.03 3.14 -12.46
CA ILE A 649 27.58 1.77 -12.32
C ILE A 649 28.44 1.41 -13.54
N TYR A 650 28.01 1.76 -14.76
CA TYR A 650 28.81 1.55 -15.96
C TYR A 650 30.15 2.29 -15.90
N LYS A 651 30.14 3.58 -15.52
CA LYS A 651 31.38 4.36 -15.42
C LYS A 651 32.35 3.75 -14.41
N ILE A 652 31.87 3.37 -13.23
CA ILE A 652 32.71 2.74 -12.20
C ILE A 652 33.23 1.40 -12.72
N GLY A 653 32.35 0.54 -13.25
CA GLY A 653 32.73 -0.77 -13.77
C GLY A 653 33.76 -0.69 -14.89
N ASN A 654 33.60 0.27 -15.82
CA ASN A 654 34.54 0.47 -16.92
C ASN A 654 35.93 0.95 -16.44
N ILE A 655 36.00 1.82 -15.42
CA ILE A 655 37.24 2.22 -14.79
C ILE A 655 37.97 1.02 -14.19
N ILE A 656 37.22 0.11 -13.62
CA ILE A 656 37.70 -1.11 -12.98
C ILE A 656 38.18 -2.12 -14.01
N GLU A 657 37.42 -2.38 -15.07
CA GLU A 657 37.79 -3.28 -16.16
C GLU A 657 39.07 -2.82 -16.86
N ASN A 658 39.29 -1.51 -17.01
CA ASN A 658 40.47 -0.94 -17.66
C ASN A 658 41.74 -0.92 -16.78
N LYS A 659 41.60 -1.05 -15.45
CA LYS A 659 42.71 -1.19 -14.51
C LYS A 659 42.88 -2.66 -14.10
N LYS A 660 43.54 -3.45 -14.92
CA LYS A 660 43.75 -4.88 -14.73
C LYS A 660 44.17 -5.24 -13.29
N GLN A 661 43.48 -6.19 -12.70
CA GLN A 661 43.87 -7.20 -11.69
C GLN A 661 43.78 -6.91 -10.18
N ILE A 662 43.53 -5.70 -9.68
CA ILE A 662 43.47 -5.50 -8.21
C ILE A 662 42.04 -5.21 -7.70
N ILE A 663 41.02 -5.17 -8.54
CA ILE A 663 39.83 -4.35 -8.29
C ILE A 663 38.53 -5.14 -8.18
N ASN A 664 38.48 -6.44 -8.48
CA ASN A 664 37.27 -7.23 -8.23
C ASN A 664 36.89 -7.25 -6.73
N ASP A 665 37.90 -7.24 -5.85
CA ASP A 665 37.69 -7.22 -4.40
C ASP A 665 37.35 -5.82 -3.88
N LEU A 666 37.86 -4.76 -4.51
CA LEU A 666 37.61 -3.36 -4.10
C LEU A 666 36.21 -2.89 -4.47
N LEU A 667 35.60 -3.41 -5.53
CA LEU A 667 34.24 -3.02 -5.96
C LEU A 667 33.18 -3.63 -5.05
N ILE A 668 33.38 -4.90 -4.69
CA ILE A 668 32.55 -5.58 -3.68
C ILE A 668 32.72 -4.85 -2.35
N ALA A 669 33.94 -4.49 -1.97
CA ALA A 669 34.22 -3.72 -0.76
C ALA A 669 33.62 -2.31 -0.79
N LEU A 670 33.70 -1.58 -1.93
CA LEU A 670 33.15 -0.22 -2.05
C LEU A 670 31.61 -0.22 -2.04
N ILE A 671 30.96 -1.17 -2.72
CA ILE A 671 29.52 -1.34 -2.66
C ILE A 671 29.08 -1.74 -1.25
N ILE A 672 29.82 -2.65 -0.60
CA ILE A 672 29.59 -3.01 0.79
C ILE A 672 29.79 -1.82 1.73
N VAL A 673 30.84 -1.02 1.52
CA VAL A 673 31.10 0.21 2.32
C VAL A 673 30.04 1.27 2.10
N ILE A 674 29.57 1.48 0.87
CA ILE A 674 28.46 2.42 0.59
C ILE A 674 27.16 1.90 1.20
N ILE A 675 26.87 0.63 1.06
CA ILE A 675 25.71 -0.01 1.70
C ILE A 675 25.83 0.07 3.23
N CYS A 676 27.00 -0.23 3.79
CA CYS A 676 27.24 -0.12 5.22
C CYS A 676 27.21 1.32 5.74
N ALA A 677 27.71 2.30 4.97
CA ALA A 677 27.64 3.73 5.33
C ALA A 677 26.22 4.27 5.28
N ILE A 678 25.43 3.88 4.27
CA ILE A 678 24.01 4.23 4.17
C ILE A 678 23.22 3.54 5.27
N ILE A 679 23.47 2.25 5.53
CA ILE A 679 22.87 1.50 6.64
C ILE A 679 23.27 2.12 7.98
N LYS A 680 24.54 2.51 8.16
CA LYS A 680 25.03 3.18 9.38
C LYS A 680 24.39 4.55 9.58
N ASN A 681 24.23 5.35 8.54
CA ASN A 681 23.51 6.63 8.59
C ASN A 681 22.00 6.42 8.86
N ILE A 682 21.38 5.45 8.20
CA ILE A 682 20.00 5.05 8.47
C ILE A 682 19.87 4.54 9.91
N ILE A 683 20.80 3.70 10.39
CA ILE A 683 20.82 3.21 11.78
C ILE A 683 21.09 4.34 12.77
N GLN A 684 21.94 5.32 12.45
CA GLN A 684 22.16 6.49 13.31
C GLN A 684 20.95 7.42 13.36
N GLU A 685 20.29 7.67 12.24
CA GLU A 685 19.02 8.38 12.22
C GLU A 685 17.91 7.58 12.96
N LEU A 686 17.91 6.25 12.78
CA LEU A 686 17.03 5.33 13.47
C LEU A 686 17.29 5.30 15.00
N LYS A 687 18.55 5.37 15.44
CA LYS A 687 18.91 5.46 16.85
C LYS A 687 18.60 6.83 17.46
N LYS A 688 18.73 7.90 16.70
CA LYS A 688 18.36 9.26 17.14
C LYS A 688 16.85 9.33 17.38
N THR A 689 16.05 8.78 16.47
CA THR A 689 14.57 8.68 16.60
C THR A 689 14.16 7.69 17.71
N CYS A 690 14.96 6.65 18.02
CA CYS A 690 14.66 5.72 19.13
C CYS A 690 15.01 6.30 20.50
N LYS A 691 15.98 7.21 20.64
CA LYS A 691 16.24 7.94 21.90
C LYS A 691 15.17 8.98 22.19
N GLU A 692 14.47 9.45 21.17
CA GLU A 692 13.37 10.43 21.25
C GLU A 692 11.97 9.77 21.32
N CYS A 693 11.89 8.42 21.40
CA CYS A 693 10.62 7.69 21.48
C CYS A 693 10.20 7.49 22.94
N PRO A 694 9.04 7.99 23.37
CA PRO A 694 8.55 7.87 24.75
C PRO A 694 8.23 6.46 25.20
N TYR A 695 8.26 5.48 24.29
CA TYR A 695 7.99 4.06 24.55
C TYR A 695 9.26 3.20 24.72
N SER A 696 10.43 3.83 24.98
CA SER A 696 11.68 3.07 25.12
C SER A 696 11.63 2.01 26.24
N ASP A 697 10.90 2.28 27.31
CA ASP A 697 10.80 1.38 28.47
C ASP A 697 9.71 0.30 28.31
N SER A 698 8.66 0.55 27.54
CA SER A 698 7.65 -0.46 27.21
C SER A 698 8.07 -1.37 26.04
N CYS A 699 8.97 -0.90 25.15
CA CYS A 699 9.54 -1.73 24.08
C CYS A 699 10.54 -2.79 24.55
N ASN A 700 11.04 -2.72 25.79
CA ASN A 700 11.90 -3.76 26.38
C ASN A 700 11.11 -4.87 27.09
N LYS A 701 9.78 -4.75 27.20
CA LYS A 701 8.91 -5.74 27.86
C LYS A 701 8.09 -6.61 26.90
N TYR A 702 8.13 -6.37 25.59
CA TYR A 702 7.45 -7.20 24.60
C TYR A 702 8.39 -7.67 23.49
#